data_b7fedc8af70067ba57d029ee5b0226df
#
_entry.id   b7fedc8af70067ba57d029ee5b0226df
#
_cell.length_a   1.000
_cell.length_b   1.000
_cell.length_c   1.000
_cell.angle_alpha   90.00
_cell.angle_beta   90.00
_cell.angle_gamma   90.00
#
_symmetry.space_group_name_H-M   'P 1'
#
loop_
_entity.id
_entity.type
_entity.pdbx_description
1 polymer ?
#
loop_
_entity_poly.entity_id
_entity_poly.type
_entity_poly.pdbx_seq_one_letter_code
_entity_poly.pdbx_strand_id
1 'polypeptide(L)'
;MSRVALSSRFSSTLLALGIAAACTGHDPSAPPPPTPEISVSTAVSRAFPNPYRGKIDFDATTSASMALIQRSALGMDDDEMAVLARNGFVLSDRKTFPNFLMAYAEVYRNDLPVYVSADSILHALHKSYDSMLREVERSVLAPLLGTVLQDVRKRLATQSGDARSRKDLDLHLAVALSLLGDEPVAPVAGASRSDIAEWFQQARGQQGMSELEVFGSPRFVDFSQFTPRGHYTESESLQRYFRATMWLGRVDFRMASTTCEGERVVDRRQLEAALLLSSLVRGAARERWEALDTLVTAFTAERDAMDLRDLGWLAEDLGVAGPAGLRRIPDTRLVEALSRAPRPRVVGHPLAACGAKTKPLAPPISFAFLPQRYTPESEVMTRVTHDRIPEQRFLPSTLDVAFAAFGNDQAAELLAPEIEQWAYSDALLSARDAFALPTDTGFYRGWLEAIRALSVQDDEIDELPSVARTDAWGRRLLNTQLASWAELRRDTILYAKPSYGSIVCEYPDGYVDPYPAFFERMIDVAVVGLRMADRVEKLKSVVASPEYEPRGTLADRMRSYFERLENTSAALAEMARLERQGKPLREDHVEFLNRAVSASHICGGFVTDGWYADLFFDRDTSTEFKPTIADVHTDRGACSMWRRGRRGSCT
;
A
#
# COMPACT_ATOMS: atom_id res chain seq x y z
N MET A 1 -23.54 51.53 -42.23
CA MET A 1 -23.55 52.63 -41.23
C MET A 1 -23.91 51.98 -39.91
N SER A 2 -23.17 52.02 -39.04
CA SER A 2 -22.35 52.49 -38.00
C SER A 2 -22.17 51.40 -36.93
N ARG A 3 -20.93 51.08 -36.65
CA ARG A 3 -20.49 50.26 -35.53
C ARG A 3 -20.66 51.04 -34.22
N VAL A 4 -21.11 50.39 -33.17
CA VAL A 4 -20.78 50.80 -31.80
C VAL A 4 -20.26 49.60 -31.07
N ALA A 5 -18.97 49.66 -30.72
CA ALA A 5 -18.30 48.71 -29.85
C ALA A 5 -18.49 49.18 -28.40
N LEU A 6 -18.93 48.30 -27.53
CA LEU A 6 -18.88 48.49 -26.07
C LEU A 6 -17.87 47.49 -25.49
N SER A 7 -16.73 48.05 -25.08
CA SER A 7 -15.71 47.40 -24.29
C SER A 7 -16.17 47.32 -22.83
N SER A 8 -16.35 46.11 -22.28
CA SER A 8 -16.40 45.89 -20.84
C SER A 8 -15.08 45.30 -20.39
N ARG A 9 -14.21 46.14 -19.86
CA ARG A 9 -13.06 45.72 -19.04
C ARG A 9 -13.61 45.26 -17.68
N PHE A 10 -13.63 43.95 -17.41
CA PHE A 10 -13.70 43.46 -16.04
C PHE A 10 -12.28 43.15 -15.56
N SER A 11 -11.88 43.85 -14.52
CA SER A 11 -10.62 43.71 -13.80
C SER A 11 -10.47 42.31 -13.24
N SER A 12 -9.56 41.54 -13.83
CA SER A 12 -9.02 40.30 -13.25
C SER A 12 -7.81 40.66 -12.37
N THR A 13 -8.07 41.21 -11.22
CA THR A 13 -7.02 41.47 -10.23
C THR A 13 -7.65 41.25 -8.86
N LEU A 14 -7.50 40.04 -8.33
CA LEU A 14 -7.60 39.67 -6.92
C LEU A 14 -7.88 38.15 -6.76
N LEU A 15 -6.96 37.29 -7.23
CA LEU A 15 -6.84 35.90 -6.75
C LEU A 15 -5.46 35.30 -7.12
N ALA A 16 -4.39 36.07 -6.97
CA ALA A 16 -3.03 35.57 -7.19
C ALA A 16 -2.08 35.93 -6.03
N LEU A 17 -2.60 35.93 -4.81
CA LEU A 17 -1.81 36.26 -3.61
C LEU A 17 -2.05 35.24 -2.47
N GLY A 18 -2.06 33.95 -2.78
CA GLY A 18 -2.26 32.90 -1.79
C GLY A 18 -1.42 31.63 -1.97
N ILE A 19 -0.61 31.52 -3.04
CA ILE A 19 0.15 30.28 -3.31
C ILE A 19 1.66 30.53 -3.46
N ALA A 20 2.15 31.73 -3.23
CA ALA A 20 3.58 32.08 -3.39
C ALA A 20 4.39 32.07 -2.08
N ALA A 21 3.88 31.52 -0.98
CA ALA A 21 4.56 31.52 0.33
C ALA A 21 5.10 30.15 0.78
N ALA A 22 5.13 29.14 -0.09
CA ALA A 22 5.61 27.80 0.27
C ALA A 22 6.85 27.33 -0.50
N CYS A 23 7.51 28.21 -1.26
CA CYS A 23 8.79 27.91 -1.91
C CYS A 23 9.79 29.02 -1.58
N THR A 24 10.07 29.25 -0.31
CA THR A 24 11.28 29.98 0.07
C THR A 24 12.46 29.06 -0.16
N GLY A 25 13.31 29.45 -1.11
CA GLY A 25 14.52 28.72 -1.43
C GLY A 25 15.36 28.50 -0.16
N HIS A 26 15.70 27.24 0.10
CA HIS A 26 16.64 26.89 1.14
C HIS A 26 18.00 27.46 0.75
N ASP A 27 18.54 28.35 1.57
CA ASP A 27 19.91 28.83 1.42
C ASP A 27 20.87 27.66 1.76
N PRO A 28 21.65 27.15 0.80
CA PRO A 28 22.54 26.01 1.05
C PRO A 28 23.69 26.34 2.01
N SER A 29 23.86 27.60 2.41
CA SER A 29 24.88 28.03 3.41
C SER A 29 24.33 28.16 4.83
N ALA A 30 23.02 28.00 5.04
CA ALA A 30 22.44 28.02 6.38
C ALA A 30 22.78 26.71 7.11
N PRO A 31 23.26 26.74 8.36
CA PRO A 31 23.41 25.54 9.17
C PRO A 31 22.07 24.82 9.28
N PRO A 32 22.05 23.47 9.30
CA PRO A 32 20.80 22.73 9.49
C PRO A 32 20.11 23.25 10.75
N PRO A 33 18.77 23.42 10.72
CA PRO A 33 18.05 23.89 11.89
C PRO A 33 18.39 22.95 13.06
N PRO A 34 18.61 23.49 14.28
CA PRO A 34 18.84 22.66 15.45
C PRO A 34 17.69 21.66 15.58
N THR A 35 18.02 20.43 15.86
CA THR A 35 17.02 19.40 16.18
C THR A 35 16.09 19.98 17.25
N PRO A 36 14.78 20.09 17.03
CA PRO A 36 13.90 20.68 18.02
C PRO A 36 14.03 19.90 19.33
N GLU A 37 14.42 20.57 20.41
CA GLU A 37 14.34 20.00 21.74
C GLU A 37 12.85 19.81 22.06
N ILE A 38 12.42 18.55 22.11
CA ILE A 38 11.05 18.19 22.46
C ILE A 38 10.92 18.37 23.99
N SER A 39 10.43 19.53 24.39
CA SER A 39 10.26 19.90 25.81
C SER A 39 8.97 19.34 26.41
N VAL A 40 8.06 18.79 25.59
CA VAL A 40 6.75 18.29 26.01
C VAL A 40 6.81 16.80 26.27
N SER A 41 6.39 16.39 27.48
CA SER A 41 6.24 14.98 27.86
C SER A 41 4.77 14.63 28.04
N THR A 42 4.23 13.78 27.19
CA THR A 42 2.85 13.30 27.25
C THR A 42 2.72 12.00 28.05
N ALA A 43 1.47 11.59 28.35
CA ALA A 43 1.21 10.28 28.96
C ALA A 43 1.71 9.14 28.05
N VAL A 44 1.59 9.31 26.72
CA VAL A 44 2.06 8.33 25.72
C VAL A 44 3.59 8.20 25.75
N SER A 45 4.33 9.31 25.66
CA SER A 45 5.80 9.26 25.65
C SER A 45 6.41 8.85 27.01
N ARG A 46 5.66 8.95 28.10
CA ARG A 46 6.07 8.38 29.40
C ARG A 46 5.81 6.89 29.51
N ALA A 47 4.71 6.40 28.92
CA ALA A 47 4.38 4.97 28.91
C ALA A 47 5.24 4.20 27.92
N PHE A 48 5.66 4.85 26.83
CA PHE A 48 6.49 4.29 25.75
C PHE A 48 7.70 5.23 25.54
N PRO A 49 8.71 5.16 26.41
CA PRO A 49 9.89 6.00 26.29
C PRO A 49 10.71 5.60 25.05
N ASN A 50 11.32 6.60 24.41
CA ASN A 50 12.24 6.35 23.31
C ASN A 50 13.41 5.47 23.81
N PRO A 51 13.62 4.26 23.25
CA PRO A 51 14.68 3.37 23.69
C PRO A 51 16.07 3.83 23.20
N TYR A 52 16.15 4.62 22.13
CA TYR A 52 17.38 5.04 21.45
C TYR A 52 18.07 6.21 22.17
N ARG A 53 18.53 6.02 23.38
CA ARG A 53 19.20 7.05 24.21
C ARG A 53 20.69 6.75 24.47
N GLY A 54 21.21 5.71 23.84
CA GLY A 54 22.60 5.29 23.97
C GLY A 54 23.57 6.26 23.30
N LYS A 55 24.84 6.07 23.61
CA LYS A 55 25.97 6.74 22.94
C LYS A 55 26.91 5.69 22.44
N ILE A 56 27.65 6.01 21.37
CA ILE A 56 28.71 5.15 20.90
C ILE A 56 29.83 5.07 21.95
N ASP A 57 30.47 3.92 22.05
CA ASP A 57 31.57 3.60 23.00
C ASP A 57 32.92 3.44 22.30
N PHE A 58 32.97 3.83 21.03
CA PHE A 58 34.18 3.76 20.19
C PHE A 58 34.32 5.03 19.33
N ASP A 59 35.48 5.28 18.79
CA ASP A 59 35.73 6.35 17.82
C ASP A 59 35.69 5.79 16.39
N ALA A 60 34.58 6.02 15.69
CA ALA A 60 34.37 5.54 14.32
C ALA A 60 35.41 6.12 13.33
N THR A 61 36.01 7.29 13.63
CA THR A 61 36.98 7.94 12.74
C THR A 61 38.35 7.23 12.75
N THR A 62 38.60 6.36 13.72
CA THR A 62 39.81 5.56 13.83
C THR A 62 39.72 4.18 13.20
N SER A 63 38.60 3.87 12.54
CA SER A 63 38.40 2.61 11.84
C SER A 63 39.51 2.33 10.83
N ALA A 64 39.92 1.07 10.71
CA ALA A 64 40.92 0.65 9.72
C ALA A 64 40.52 0.98 8.27
N SER A 65 39.22 0.96 7.97
CA SER A 65 38.70 1.29 6.65
C SER A 65 38.65 2.81 6.37
N MET A 66 38.82 3.67 7.37
CA MET A 66 38.68 5.12 7.20
C MET A 66 39.65 5.69 6.16
N ALA A 67 40.91 5.22 6.16
CA ALA A 67 41.89 5.67 5.18
C ALA A 67 41.54 5.24 3.74
N LEU A 68 40.86 4.14 3.56
CA LEU A 68 40.32 3.69 2.26
C LEU A 68 39.14 4.56 1.83
N ILE A 69 38.18 4.80 2.74
CA ILE A 69 37.00 5.64 2.47
C ILE A 69 37.43 7.04 2.06
N GLN A 70 38.36 7.67 2.80
CA GLN A 70 38.82 9.04 2.51
C GLN A 70 39.60 9.18 1.19
N ARG A 71 40.23 8.10 0.71
CA ARG A 71 40.90 8.09 -0.61
C ARG A 71 40.00 7.76 -1.77
N SER A 72 38.82 7.25 -1.50
CA SER A 72 37.84 6.86 -2.50
C SER A 72 36.98 8.05 -2.96
N ALA A 73 36.17 7.83 -3.99
CA ALA A 73 35.12 8.77 -4.42
C ALA A 73 34.03 9.02 -3.34
N LEU A 74 34.01 8.18 -2.30
CA LEU A 74 33.08 8.28 -1.17
C LEU A 74 33.69 9.01 0.05
N GLY A 75 34.88 9.64 -0.10
CA GLY A 75 35.52 10.41 0.96
C GLY A 75 34.60 11.46 1.58
N MET A 76 34.60 11.56 2.90
CA MET A 76 33.75 12.45 3.71
C MET A 76 34.43 13.82 3.91
N ASP A 77 33.59 14.87 4.01
CA ASP A 77 34.08 16.19 4.44
C ASP A 77 34.10 16.32 5.97
N ASP A 78 34.54 17.50 6.47
CA ASP A 78 34.68 17.73 7.90
C ASP A 78 33.34 17.64 8.67
N ASP A 79 32.25 18.07 8.08
CA ASP A 79 30.91 18.01 8.68
C ASP A 79 30.42 16.56 8.77
N GLU A 80 30.58 15.78 7.71
CA GLU A 80 30.27 14.34 7.70
C GLU A 80 31.16 13.56 8.69
N MET A 81 32.44 13.91 8.79
CA MET A 81 33.35 13.33 9.77
C MET A 81 32.94 13.66 11.22
N ALA A 82 32.47 14.89 11.49
CA ALA A 82 31.97 15.26 12.80
C ALA A 82 30.66 14.51 13.16
N VAL A 83 29.78 14.26 12.18
CA VAL A 83 28.58 13.43 12.37
C VAL A 83 28.94 11.97 12.62
N LEU A 84 29.89 11.42 11.87
CA LEU A 84 30.41 10.06 12.05
C LEU A 84 30.99 9.88 13.45
N ALA A 85 31.84 10.81 13.90
CA ALA A 85 32.47 10.78 15.25
C ALA A 85 31.41 10.79 16.37
N ARG A 86 30.28 11.50 16.17
CA ARG A 86 29.21 11.63 17.16
C ARG A 86 28.26 10.44 17.18
N ASN A 87 27.89 9.91 16.02
CA ASN A 87 26.81 8.93 15.87
C ASN A 87 27.30 7.52 15.53
N GLY A 88 28.57 7.35 15.14
CA GLY A 88 29.11 6.09 14.63
C GLY A 88 28.73 5.76 13.19
N PHE A 89 27.89 6.60 12.56
CA PHE A 89 27.51 6.52 11.15
C PHE A 89 27.14 7.92 10.61
N VAL A 90 27.10 8.05 9.29
CA VAL A 90 26.67 9.28 8.61
C VAL A 90 25.84 8.96 7.38
N LEU A 91 24.82 9.75 7.11
CA LEU A 91 24.06 9.76 5.86
C LEU A 91 24.53 10.98 5.05
N SER A 92 25.20 10.73 3.92
CA SER A 92 25.68 11.80 3.05
C SER A 92 24.59 12.24 2.07
N ASP A 93 24.30 13.52 1.99
CA ASP A 93 23.45 14.10 0.95
C ASP A 93 24.24 14.52 -0.31
N ARG A 94 25.58 14.59 -0.21
CA ARG A 94 26.48 14.86 -1.31
C ARG A 94 26.71 13.65 -2.22
N LYS A 95 26.55 12.44 -1.68
CA LYS A 95 26.75 11.16 -2.36
C LYS A 95 25.39 10.56 -2.74
N THR A 96 24.89 10.87 -3.92
CA THR A 96 23.59 10.40 -4.38
C THR A 96 23.72 9.34 -5.46
N PHE A 97 23.05 8.21 -5.28
CA PHE A 97 22.95 7.13 -6.26
C PHE A 97 21.51 6.97 -6.75
N PRO A 98 21.30 6.54 -8.00
CA PRO A 98 19.95 6.35 -8.54
C PRO A 98 19.19 5.20 -7.86
N ASN A 99 19.89 4.19 -7.35
CA ASN A 99 19.30 3.03 -6.66
C ASN A 99 20.35 2.33 -5.80
N PHE A 100 19.94 1.35 -4.98
CA PHE A 100 20.84 0.59 -4.09
C PHE A 100 21.87 -0.25 -4.85
N LEU A 101 21.48 -0.84 -6.00
CA LEU A 101 22.41 -1.61 -6.81
C LEU A 101 23.61 -0.76 -7.24
N MET A 102 23.37 0.49 -7.64
CA MET A 102 24.42 1.41 -8.04
C MET A 102 25.26 1.90 -6.86
N ALA A 103 24.63 2.07 -5.68
CA ALA A 103 25.37 2.39 -4.46
C ALA A 103 26.31 1.22 -4.08
N TYR A 104 25.82 0.00 -4.09
CA TYR A 104 26.64 -1.19 -3.84
C TYR A 104 27.75 -1.37 -4.89
N ALA A 105 27.43 -1.15 -6.17
CA ALA A 105 28.46 -1.20 -7.22
C ALA A 105 29.56 -0.14 -7.03
N GLU A 106 29.23 1.03 -6.45
CA GLU A 106 30.24 2.05 -6.13
C GLU A 106 31.09 1.68 -4.91
N VAL A 107 30.49 1.11 -3.87
CA VAL A 107 31.19 0.54 -2.71
C VAL A 107 32.15 -0.55 -3.18
N TYR A 108 31.69 -1.46 -4.02
CA TYR A 108 32.48 -2.53 -4.63
C TYR A 108 33.69 -2.01 -5.43
N ARG A 109 33.50 -0.99 -6.30
CA ARG A 109 34.60 -0.39 -7.09
C ARG A 109 35.70 0.25 -6.28
N ASN A 110 35.42 0.63 -5.06
CA ASN A 110 36.35 1.31 -4.19
C ASN A 110 36.92 0.36 -3.13
N ASP A 111 36.69 -0.96 -3.25
CA ASP A 111 37.12 -1.99 -2.28
C ASP A 111 36.72 -1.62 -0.84
N LEU A 112 35.49 -1.11 -0.65
CA LEU A 112 34.99 -0.69 0.65
C LEU A 112 34.06 -1.74 1.26
N PRO A 113 33.95 -1.80 2.61
CA PRO A 113 33.01 -2.68 3.29
C PRO A 113 31.58 -2.46 2.82
N VAL A 114 30.88 -3.55 2.44
CA VAL A 114 29.47 -3.46 2.10
C VAL A 114 28.62 -3.43 3.38
N TYR A 115 27.61 -2.56 3.38
CA TYR A 115 26.60 -2.50 4.41
C TYR A 115 25.23 -2.88 3.83
N VAL A 116 24.69 -4.03 4.25
CA VAL A 116 23.38 -4.50 3.83
C VAL A 116 22.33 -3.96 4.79
N SER A 117 21.61 -2.93 4.36
CA SER A 117 20.55 -2.31 5.16
C SER A 117 19.20 -2.96 4.92
N ALA A 118 18.33 -2.89 5.93
CA ALA A 118 16.92 -3.23 5.78
C ALA A 118 16.26 -2.45 4.64
N ASP A 119 16.66 -1.18 4.42
CA ASP A 119 16.19 -0.36 3.30
C ASP A 119 16.43 -1.01 1.95
N SER A 120 17.61 -1.60 1.73
CA SER A 120 17.94 -2.23 0.45
C SER A 120 17.09 -3.48 0.19
N ILE A 121 16.85 -4.29 1.20
CA ILE A 121 16.01 -5.50 1.12
C ILE A 121 14.55 -5.13 0.89
N LEU A 122 14.04 -4.16 1.66
CA LEU A 122 12.66 -3.67 1.50
C LEU A 122 12.44 -3.02 0.12
N HIS A 123 13.45 -2.30 -0.41
CA HIS A 123 13.37 -1.74 -1.75
C HIS A 123 13.33 -2.83 -2.84
N ALA A 124 14.14 -3.88 -2.72
CA ALA A 124 14.09 -5.02 -3.64
C ALA A 124 12.72 -5.73 -3.58
N LEU A 125 12.18 -5.91 -2.37
CA LEU A 125 10.83 -6.46 -2.16
C LEU A 125 9.75 -5.59 -2.84
N HIS A 126 9.79 -4.26 -2.64
CA HIS A 126 8.89 -3.30 -3.28
C HIS A 126 8.87 -3.44 -4.82
N LYS A 127 10.05 -3.42 -5.43
CA LYS A 127 10.18 -3.53 -6.88
C LYS A 127 9.67 -4.87 -7.42
N SER A 128 9.94 -5.93 -6.69
CA SER A 128 9.51 -7.27 -7.05
C SER A 128 8.00 -7.43 -6.91
N TYR A 129 7.43 -6.89 -5.84
CA TYR A 129 5.99 -6.91 -5.59
C TYR A 129 5.22 -6.16 -6.68
N ASP A 130 5.61 -4.93 -7.01
CA ASP A 130 5.00 -4.12 -8.08
C ASP A 130 5.04 -4.86 -9.44
N SER A 131 6.21 -5.42 -9.78
CA SER A 131 6.38 -6.16 -11.04
C SER A 131 5.55 -7.45 -11.09
N MET A 132 5.49 -8.18 -9.98
CA MET A 132 4.75 -9.43 -9.86
C MET A 132 3.24 -9.19 -9.87
N LEU A 133 2.76 -8.19 -9.11
CA LEU A 133 1.34 -7.82 -9.06
C LEU A 133 0.83 -7.42 -10.45
N ARG A 134 1.55 -6.57 -11.15
CA ARG A 134 1.28 -6.17 -12.54
C ARG A 134 1.14 -7.36 -13.49
N GLU A 135 2.05 -8.32 -13.38
CA GLU A 135 2.03 -9.52 -14.23
C GLU A 135 0.82 -10.41 -13.91
N VAL A 136 0.52 -10.64 -12.63
CA VAL A 136 -0.64 -11.41 -12.18
C VAL A 136 -1.94 -10.74 -12.60
N GLU A 137 -2.07 -9.44 -12.45
CA GLU A 137 -3.26 -8.69 -12.86
C GLU A 137 -3.49 -8.78 -14.37
N ARG A 138 -2.43 -8.61 -15.16
CA ARG A 138 -2.51 -8.65 -16.62
C ARG A 138 -2.82 -10.05 -17.15
N SER A 139 -2.12 -11.08 -16.66
CA SER A 139 -2.13 -12.42 -17.25
C SER A 139 -3.13 -13.37 -16.60
N VAL A 140 -3.59 -13.09 -15.37
CA VAL A 140 -4.48 -13.98 -14.62
C VAL A 140 -5.79 -13.28 -14.24
N LEU A 141 -5.73 -12.16 -13.50
CA LEU A 141 -6.92 -11.60 -12.87
C LEU A 141 -7.86 -10.93 -13.89
N ALA A 142 -7.35 -10.17 -14.85
CA ALA A 142 -8.18 -9.50 -15.85
C ALA A 142 -8.92 -10.50 -16.77
N PRO A 143 -8.28 -11.54 -17.35
CA PRO A 143 -8.96 -12.58 -18.11
C PRO A 143 -9.98 -13.37 -17.27
N LEU A 144 -9.64 -13.69 -16.02
CA LEU A 144 -10.52 -14.42 -15.11
C LEU A 144 -11.78 -13.62 -14.77
N LEU A 145 -11.62 -12.32 -14.47
CA LEU A 145 -12.74 -11.39 -14.23
C LEU A 145 -13.66 -11.31 -15.45
N GLY A 146 -13.10 -11.15 -16.64
CA GLY A 146 -13.87 -11.12 -17.90
C GLY A 146 -14.71 -12.38 -18.09
N THR A 147 -14.14 -13.55 -17.84
CA THR A 147 -14.85 -14.83 -17.94
C THR A 147 -15.99 -14.93 -16.93
N VAL A 148 -15.75 -14.54 -15.67
CA VAL A 148 -16.80 -14.55 -14.62
C VAL A 148 -17.95 -13.61 -14.98
N LEU A 149 -17.66 -12.37 -15.39
CA LEU A 149 -18.68 -11.39 -15.77
C LEU A 149 -19.53 -11.88 -16.96
N GLN A 150 -18.90 -12.47 -17.97
CA GLN A 150 -19.60 -13.03 -19.12
C GLN A 150 -20.50 -14.19 -18.74
N ASP A 151 -20.03 -15.13 -17.91
CA ASP A 151 -20.82 -16.27 -17.45
C ASP A 151 -22.03 -15.85 -16.61
N VAL A 152 -21.85 -14.88 -15.72
CA VAL A 152 -22.94 -14.34 -14.90
C VAL A 152 -23.97 -13.62 -15.77
N ARG A 153 -23.55 -12.81 -16.75
CA ARG A 153 -24.46 -12.14 -17.68
C ARG A 153 -25.22 -13.10 -18.58
N LYS A 154 -24.60 -14.19 -19.07
CA LYS A 154 -25.28 -15.25 -19.82
C LYS A 154 -26.42 -15.87 -18.99
N ARG A 155 -26.20 -16.13 -17.70
CA ARG A 155 -27.24 -16.65 -16.81
C ARG A 155 -28.31 -15.62 -16.51
N LEU A 156 -27.95 -14.36 -16.32
CA LEU A 156 -28.90 -13.26 -16.11
C LEU A 156 -29.86 -13.10 -17.31
N ALA A 157 -29.38 -13.28 -18.53
CA ALA A 157 -30.18 -13.22 -19.75
C ALA A 157 -31.35 -14.21 -19.76
N THR A 158 -31.17 -15.40 -19.17
CA THR A 158 -32.17 -16.48 -19.11
C THR A 158 -32.89 -16.58 -17.77
N GLN A 159 -32.49 -15.75 -16.79
CA GLN A 159 -33.05 -15.78 -15.45
C GLN A 159 -34.50 -15.22 -15.44
N SER A 160 -35.43 -15.96 -14.86
CA SER A 160 -36.74 -15.46 -14.50
C SER A 160 -36.71 -14.72 -13.16
N GLY A 161 -37.58 -13.77 -12.92
CA GLY A 161 -37.66 -13.06 -11.65
C GLY A 161 -38.06 -11.59 -11.80
N ASP A 162 -37.84 -10.79 -10.75
CA ASP A 162 -38.18 -9.38 -10.74
C ASP A 162 -37.48 -8.58 -11.84
N ALA A 163 -38.25 -7.89 -12.66
CA ALA A 163 -37.69 -7.17 -13.81
C ALA A 163 -36.80 -6.00 -13.41
N ARG A 164 -37.03 -5.37 -12.24
CA ARG A 164 -36.21 -4.26 -11.73
C ARG A 164 -34.86 -4.74 -11.31
N SER A 165 -34.78 -5.77 -10.46
CA SER A 165 -33.51 -6.35 -10.01
C SER A 165 -32.69 -6.88 -11.19
N ARG A 166 -33.33 -7.47 -12.20
CA ARG A 166 -32.66 -7.92 -13.43
C ARG A 166 -32.09 -6.75 -14.25
N LYS A 167 -32.86 -5.68 -14.43
CA LYS A 167 -32.42 -4.46 -15.11
C LYS A 167 -31.23 -3.83 -14.40
N ASP A 168 -31.30 -3.70 -13.08
CA ASP A 168 -30.24 -3.10 -12.26
C ASP A 168 -28.94 -3.89 -12.36
N LEU A 169 -29.01 -5.22 -12.25
CA LEU A 169 -27.83 -6.08 -12.41
C LEU A 169 -27.28 -6.07 -13.83
N ASP A 170 -28.13 -6.02 -14.84
CA ASP A 170 -27.70 -5.93 -16.23
C ASP A 170 -26.90 -4.65 -16.47
N LEU A 171 -27.40 -3.52 -15.97
CA LEU A 171 -26.69 -2.24 -16.05
C LEU A 171 -25.32 -2.30 -15.32
N HIS A 172 -25.31 -2.74 -14.06
CA HIS A 172 -24.09 -2.82 -13.26
C HIS A 172 -23.01 -3.72 -13.89
N LEU A 173 -23.40 -4.93 -14.31
CA LEU A 173 -22.47 -5.90 -14.92
C LEU A 173 -22.06 -5.50 -16.34
N ALA A 174 -22.97 -4.85 -17.10
CA ALA A 174 -22.65 -4.36 -18.43
C ALA A 174 -21.60 -3.25 -18.40
N VAL A 175 -21.72 -2.28 -17.46
CA VAL A 175 -20.71 -1.22 -17.29
C VAL A 175 -19.36 -1.82 -16.89
N ALA A 176 -19.33 -2.76 -15.94
CA ALA A 176 -18.09 -3.44 -15.54
C ALA A 176 -17.40 -4.13 -16.73
N LEU A 177 -18.15 -4.88 -17.53
CA LEU A 177 -17.63 -5.57 -18.70
C LEU A 177 -17.22 -4.59 -19.82
N SER A 178 -17.97 -3.49 -19.98
CA SER A 178 -17.60 -2.41 -20.91
C SER A 178 -16.27 -1.76 -20.55
N LEU A 179 -16.03 -1.48 -19.27
CA LEU A 179 -14.77 -0.93 -18.78
C LEU A 179 -13.60 -1.89 -19.00
N LEU A 180 -13.83 -3.18 -18.84
CA LEU A 180 -12.81 -4.20 -19.07
C LEU A 180 -12.50 -4.39 -20.57
N GLY A 181 -13.50 -4.26 -21.44
CA GLY A 181 -13.38 -4.35 -22.89
C GLY A 181 -13.06 -3.04 -23.60
N ASP A 182 -13.19 -1.90 -22.91
CA ASP A 182 -13.11 -0.52 -23.44
C ASP A 182 -14.19 -0.17 -24.48
N GLU A 183 -15.28 -0.93 -24.53
CA GLU A 183 -16.42 -0.70 -25.42
C GLU A 183 -17.75 -0.98 -24.70
N PRO A 184 -18.80 -0.15 -24.93
CA PRO A 184 -20.12 -0.39 -24.35
C PRO A 184 -20.72 -1.70 -24.85
N VAL A 185 -21.01 -2.64 -23.96
CA VAL A 185 -21.65 -3.91 -24.30
C VAL A 185 -23.17 -3.78 -24.36
N ALA A 186 -23.82 -4.63 -25.19
CA ALA A 186 -25.26 -4.65 -25.30
C ALA A 186 -25.94 -5.16 -24.01
N PRO A 187 -27.12 -4.61 -23.58
CA PRO A 187 -27.89 -5.15 -22.47
C PRO A 187 -28.41 -6.57 -22.77
N VAL A 188 -28.59 -7.38 -21.72
CA VAL A 188 -29.10 -8.76 -21.82
C VAL A 188 -30.36 -9.03 -20.99
N ALA A 189 -30.70 -8.14 -20.05
CA ALA A 189 -31.82 -8.35 -19.14
C ALA A 189 -32.62 -7.07 -18.83
N GLY A 190 -32.62 -6.11 -19.75
CA GLY A 190 -33.50 -4.94 -19.73
C GLY A 190 -32.84 -3.63 -19.32
N ALA A 191 -31.52 -3.56 -19.19
CA ALA A 191 -30.82 -2.29 -19.00
C ALA A 191 -30.97 -1.39 -20.26
N SER A 192 -30.88 -0.08 -20.08
CA SER A 192 -30.87 0.88 -21.19
C SER A 192 -29.47 0.91 -21.83
N ARG A 193 -29.40 0.91 -23.15
CA ARG A 193 -28.14 1.10 -23.89
C ARG A 193 -27.54 2.48 -23.63
N SER A 194 -28.39 3.52 -23.49
CA SER A 194 -27.93 4.88 -23.18
C SER A 194 -27.30 4.95 -21.79
N ASP A 195 -27.93 4.34 -20.78
CA ASP A 195 -27.43 4.36 -19.40
C ASP A 195 -26.08 3.61 -19.30
N ILE A 196 -25.95 2.45 -19.98
CA ILE A 196 -24.67 1.72 -20.07
C ILE A 196 -23.59 2.60 -20.70
N ALA A 197 -23.90 3.25 -21.83
CA ALA A 197 -22.93 4.11 -22.52
C ALA A 197 -22.55 5.34 -21.69
N GLU A 198 -23.51 5.97 -21.03
CA GLU A 198 -23.30 7.14 -20.18
C GLU A 198 -22.41 6.81 -18.99
N TRP A 199 -22.76 5.78 -18.21
CA TRP A 199 -21.98 5.39 -17.03
C TRP A 199 -20.59 4.89 -17.39
N PHE A 200 -20.45 4.18 -18.52
CA PHE A 200 -19.16 3.81 -19.08
C PHE A 200 -18.30 5.04 -19.39
N GLN A 201 -18.88 6.06 -20.06
CA GLN A 201 -18.16 7.28 -20.41
C GLN A 201 -17.79 8.10 -19.17
N GLN A 202 -18.64 8.20 -18.17
CA GLN A 202 -18.35 8.88 -16.91
C GLN A 202 -17.17 8.20 -16.18
N ALA A 203 -17.20 6.87 -16.05
CA ALA A 203 -16.12 6.12 -15.41
C ALA A 203 -14.80 6.17 -16.21
N ARG A 204 -14.89 6.16 -17.54
CA ARG A 204 -13.73 6.31 -18.43
C ARG A 204 -13.17 7.74 -18.44
N GLY A 205 -14.06 8.73 -18.35
CA GLY A 205 -13.73 10.17 -18.38
C GLY A 205 -13.11 10.70 -17.08
N GLN A 206 -13.28 10.00 -15.95
CA GLN A 206 -12.60 10.26 -14.66
C GLN A 206 -12.83 11.69 -14.10
N GLN A 207 -13.99 12.27 -14.36
CA GLN A 207 -14.28 13.67 -14.03
C GLN A 207 -15.14 13.80 -12.76
N GLY A 208 -14.50 14.04 -11.62
CA GLY A 208 -15.12 14.56 -10.40
C GLY A 208 -16.31 13.76 -9.86
N MET A 209 -17.13 14.44 -9.07
CA MET A 209 -18.34 13.87 -8.45
C MET A 209 -19.53 13.96 -9.41
N SER A 210 -20.23 12.85 -9.63
CA SER A 210 -21.50 12.79 -10.35
C SER A 210 -22.56 12.06 -9.54
N GLU A 211 -23.80 12.47 -9.65
CA GLU A 211 -24.94 11.76 -9.07
C GLU A 211 -25.46 10.72 -10.06
N LEU A 212 -25.53 9.47 -9.62
CA LEU A 212 -26.11 8.36 -10.36
C LEU A 212 -27.34 7.81 -9.62
N GLU A 213 -28.34 7.32 -10.35
CA GLU A 213 -29.44 6.54 -9.77
C GLU A 213 -29.06 5.05 -9.70
N VAL A 214 -28.26 4.69 -8.68
CA VAL A 214 -27.76 3.32 -8.50
C VAL A 214 -28.80 2.47 -7.78
N PHE A 215 -29.28 1.42 -8.44
CA PHE A 215 -30.32 0.52 -7.91
C PHE A 215 -31.60 1.26 -7.41
N GLY A 216 -31.93 2.38 -8.07
CA GLY A 216 -33.12 3.19 -7.73
C GLY A 216 -32.95 4.13 -6.54
N SER A 217 -31.72 4.37 -6.13
CA SER A 217 -31.36 5.34 -5.09
C SER A 217 -30.33 6.34 -5.63
N PRO A 218 -30.53 7.66 -5.44
CA PRO A 218 -29.54 8.65 -5.85
C PRO A 218 -28.26 8.47 -5.04
N ARG A 219 -27.12 8.51 -5.73
CA ARG A 219 -25.81 8.31 -5.13
C ARG A 219 -24.75 9.15 -5.80
N PHE A 220 -23.95 9.85 -5.01
CA PHE A 220 -22.74 10.49 -5.50
C PHE A 220 -21.62 9.47 -5.68
N VAL A 221 -21.05 9.44 -6.88
CA VAL A 221 -19.87 8.63 -7.24
C VAL A 221 -18.74 9.57 -7.63
N ASP A 222 -17.60 9.41 -6.99
CA ASP A 222 -16.39 10.15 -7.32
C ASP A 222 -15.63 9.43 -8.45
N PHE A 223 -15.83 9.89 -9.68
CA PHE A 223 -15.16 9.32 -10.84
C PHE A 223 -13.68 9.69 -10.96
N SER A 224 -13.18 10.67 -10.21
CA SER A 224 -11.74 10.94 -10.15
C SER A 224 -10.95 9.73 -9.62
N GLN A 225 -11.59 8.89 -8.80
CA GLN A 225 -11.01 7.66 -8.27
C GLN A 225 -10.81 6.57 -9.33
N PHE A 226 -11.42 6.69 -10.50
CA PHE A 226 -11.25 5.78 -11.64
C PHE A 226 -10.03 6.13 -12.50
N THR A 227 -9.29 7.17 -12.14
CA THR A 227 -8.04 7.54 -12.81
C THR A 227 -6.97 6.48 -12.55
N PRO A 228 -6.53 5.73 -13.58
CA PRO A 228 -5.45 4.77 -13.41
C PRO A 228 -4.18 5.46 -12.93
N ARG A 229 -3.51 4.84 -12.02
CA ARG A 229 -2.30 5.36 -11.39
C ARG A 229 -1.35 4.18 -11.22
N GLY A 230 0.00 4.42 -11.10
CA GLY A 230 1.01 3.41 -10.90
C GLY A 230 1.17 2.45 -12.04
N HIS A 231 1.46 1.23 -11.74
CA HIS A 231 1.63 0.22 -12.78
C HIS A 231 0.39 0.08 -13.68
N TYR A 232 -0.80 0.52 -13.22
CA TYR A 232 -2.01 0.56 -14.06
C TYR A 232 -1.93 1.54 -15.24
N THR A 233 -0.98 2.50 -15.25
CA THR A 233 -0.78 3.38 -16.41
C THR A 233 0.12 2.79 -17.48
N GLU A 234 0.80 1.68 -17.21
CA GLU A 234 1.82 1.11 -18.08
C GLU A 234 1.23 0.39 -19.30
N SER A 235 -0.02 -0.04 -19.25
CA SER A 235 -0.70 -0.63 -20.42
C SER A 235 -2.20 -0.37 -20.41
N GLU A 236 -2.82 -0.36 -21.59
CA GLU A 236 -4.27 -0.23 -21.73
C GLU A 236 -5.04 -1.35 -21.04
N SER A 237 -4.52 -2.58 -21.05
CA SER A 237 -5.14 -3.72 -20.38
C SER A 237 -5.21 -3.54 -18.87
N LEU A 238 -4.15 -3.03 -18.25
CA LEU A 238 -4.13 -2.69 -16.82
C LEU A 238 -5.04 -1.52 -16.49
N GLN A 239 -5.09 -0.48 -17.34
CA GLN A 239 -6.04 0.64 -17.16
C GLN A 239 -7.49 0.17 -17.17
N ARG A 240 -7.84 -0.73 -18.09
CA ARG A 240 -9.17 -1.33 -18.21
C ARG A 240 -9.52 -2.19 -17.00
N TYR A 241 -8.61 -3.05 -16.59
CA TYR A 241 -8.77 -3.87 -15.39
C TYR A 241 -8.98 -2.99 -14.15
N PHE A 242 -8.16 -1.96 -13.95
CA PHE A 242 -8.29 -1.00 -12.84
C PHE A 242 -9.68 -0.36 -12.80
N ARG A 243 -10.17 0.19 -13.93
CA ARG A 243 -11.51 0.84 -13.96
C ARG A 243 -12.63 -0.15 -13.68
N ALA A 244 -12.54 -1.38 -14.22
CA ALA A 244 -13.54 -2.41 -13.98
C ALA A 244 -13.58 -2.86 -12.51
N THR A 245 -12.43 -3.04 -11.87
CA THR A 245 -12.33 -3.39 -10.45
C THR A 245 -12.79 -2.25 -9.54
N MET A 246 -12.43 -0.99 -9.87
CA MET A 246 -12.92 0.20 -9.16
C MET A 246 -14.45 0.31 -9.25
N TRP A 247 -15.06 0.01 -10.41
CA TRP A 247 -16.49 -0.03 -10.57
C TRP A 247 -17.15 -1.08 -9.67
N LEU A 248 -16.66 -2.31 -9.72
CA LEU A 248 -17.21 -3.44 -8.97
C LEU A 248 -17.02 -3.33 -7.44
N GLY A 249 -16.07 -2.54 -7.00
CA GLY A 249 -15.81 -2.29 -5.58
C GLY A 249 -16.50 -1.04 -5.03
N ARG A 250 -16.54 0.07 -5.81
CA ARG A 250 -17.10 1.35 -5.34
C ARG A 250 -18.58 1.54 -5.59
N VAL A 251 -19.12 0.91 -6.63
CA VAL A 251 -20.57 0.92 -6.88
C VAL A 251 -21.19 -0.30 -6.19
N ASP A 252 -21.16 -0.25 -4.87
CA ASP A 252 -21.62 -1.28 -3.94
C ASP A 252 -23.14 -1.33 -3.81
N PHE A 253 -23.66 -2.44 -3.28
CA PHE A 253 -25.07 -2.63 -2.97
C PHE A 253 -25.28 -2.26 -1.49
N ARG A 254 -25.85 -1.10 -1.21
CA ARG A 254 -26.10 -0.59 0.14
C ARG A 254 -27.40 -1.16 0.70
N MET A 255 -27.32 -2.36 1.24
CA MET A 255 -28.48 -3.14 1.68
C MET A 255 -29.16 -2.57 2.93
N ALA A 256 -28.45 -1.86 3.78
CA ALA A 256 -29.03 -1.10 4.87
C ALA A 256 -28.21 0.16 5.18
N SER A 257 -28.89 1.25 5.49
CA SER A 257 -28.31 2.54 5.84
C SER A 257 -28.83 3.02 7.20
N THR A 258 -28.10 3.94 7.83
CA THR A 258 -28.53 4.59 9.08
C THR A 258 -29.09 5.96 8.73
N THR A 259 -30.29 6.28 9.22
CA THR A 259 -30.93 7.60 9.05
C THR A 259 -30.29 8.64 9.99
N CYS A 260 -30.66 9.91 9.79
CA CYS A 260 -30.23 10.99 10.68
C CYS A 260 -30.73 10.85 12.13
N GLU A 261 -31.84 10.15 12.31
CA GLU A 261 -32.44 9.81 13.61
C GLU A 261 -31.75 8.61 14.30
N GLY A 262 -30.82 7.96 13.60
CA GLY A 262 -30.08 6.79 14.10
C GLY A 262 -30.78 5.45 13.83
N GLU A 263 -31.90 5.45 13.11
CA GLU A 263 -32.60 4.23 12.73
C GLU A 263 -31.91 3.52 11.55
N ARG A 264 -31.89 2.18 11.57
CA ARG A 264 -31.47 1.37 10.44
C ARG A 264 -32.65 1.04 9.54
N VAL A 265 -32.47 1.39 8.26
CA VAL A 265 -33.45 1.16 7.21
C VAL A 265 -32.86 0.24 6.14
N VAL A 266 -33.63 -0.79 5.76
CA VAL A 266 -33.25 -1.74 4.69
C VAL A 266 -33.63 -1.16 3.33
N ASP A 267 -32.70 -1.20 2.38
CA ASP A 267 -33.00 -1.05 0.95
C ASP A 267 -33.28 -2.44 0.35
N ARG A 268 -34.56 -2.81 0.28
CA ARG A 268 -34.96 -4.11 -0.26
C ARG A 268 -34.55 -4.31 -1.70
N ARG A 269 -34.56 -3.26 -2.54
CA ARG A 269 -34.19 -3.35 -3.96
C ARG A 269 -32.73 -3.73 -4.10
N GLN A 270 -31.84 -3.12 -3.33
CA GLN A 270 -30.42 -3.44 -3.33
C GLN A 270 -30.13 -4.81 -2.72
N LEU A 271 -30.82 -5.19 -1.65
CA LEU A 271 -30.71 -6.53 -1.05
C LEU A 271 -31.20 -7.64 -2.01
N GLU A 272 -32.35 -7.43 -2.69
CA GLU A 272 -32.84 -8.36 -3.69
C GLU A 272 -31.89 -8.52 -4.88
N ALA A 273 -31.32 -7.42 -5.37
CA ALA A 273 -30.32 -7.44 -6.43
C ALA A 273 -29.03 -8.17 -6.01
N ALA A 274 -28.54 -7.93 -4.79
CA ALA A 274 -27.37 -8.62 -4.25
C ALA A 274 -27.58 -10.14 -4.15
N LEU A 275 -28.72 -10.60 -3.61
CA LEU A 275 -29.05 -12.02 -3.53
C LEU A 275 -29.31 -12.64 -4.90
N LEU A 276 -29.87 -11.89 -5.86
CA LEU A 276 -29.99 -12.35 -7.23
C LEU A 276 -28.62 -12.58 -7.84
N LEU A 277 -27.69 -11.62 -7.71
CA LEU A 277 -26.31 -11.76 -8.19
C LEU A 277 -25.62 -12.97 -7.56
N SER A 278 -25.73 -13.16 -6.24
CA SER A 278 -25.19 -14.33 -5.55
C SER A 278 -25.73 -15.64 -6.12
N SER A 279 -27.03 -15.71 -6.44
CA SER A 279 -27.64 -16.90 -7.04
C SER A 279 -27.19 -17.21 -8.47
N LEU A 280 -26.69 -16.21 -9.19
CA LEU A 280 -26.14 -16.36 -10.55
C LEU A 280 -24.69 -16.82 -10.55
N VAL A 281 -23.93 -16.49 -9.50
CA VAL A 281 -22.51 -16.87 -9.34
C VAL A 281 -22.42 -18.26 -8.72
N ARG A 282 -22.56 -19.31 -9.53
CA ARG A 282 -22.56 -20.72 -9.10
C ARG A 282 -21.73 -21.62 -10.02
N GLY A 283 -21.35 -22.81 -9.51
CA GLY A 283 -20.50 -23.76 -10.25
C GLY A 283 -19.18 -23.12 -10.67
N ALA A 284 -18.72 -23.36 -11.88
CA ALA A 284 -17.44 -22.86 -12.38
C ALA A 284 -17.27 -21.32 -12.27
N ALA A 285 -18.35 -20.53 -12.37
CA ALA A 285 -18.26 -19.09 -12.15
C ALA A 285 -17.97 -18.74 -10.69
N ARG A 286 -18.49 -19.52 -9.73
CA ARG A 286 -18.19 -19.37 -8.30
C ARG A 286 -16.76 -19.73 -8.00
N GLU A 287 -16.29 -20.84 -8.49
CA GLU A 287 -14.91 -21.30 -8.32
C GLU A 287 -13.90 -20.29 -8.87
N ARG A 288 -14.18 -19.72 -10.06
CA ARG A 288 -13.34 -18.66 -10.66
C ARG A 288 -13.36 -17.37 -9.85
N TRP A 289 -14.51 -16.96 -9.36
CA TRP A 289 -14.63 -15.78 -8.51
C TRP A 289 -13.88 -15.97 -7.18
N GLU A 290 -14.02 -17.12 -6.54
CA GLU A 290 -13.29 -17.46 -5.30
C GLU A 290 -11.77 -17.49 -5.52
N ALA A 291 -11.33 -18.03 -6.65
CA ALA A 291 -9.92 -18.04 -7.02
C ALA A 291 -9.38 -16.61 -7.23
N LEU A 292 -10.15 -15.75 -7.93
CA LEU A 292 -9.82 -14.34 -8.13
C LEU A 292 -9.72 -13.61 -6.78
N ASP A 293 -10.77 -13.68 -5.94
CA ASP A 293 -10.80 -13.01 -4.64
C ASP A 293 -9.70 -13.51 -3.69
N THR A 294 -9.44 -14.83 -3.68
CA THR A 294 -8.37 -15.44 -2.88
C THR A 294 -7.00 -14.92 -3.30
N LEU A 295 -6.74 -14.79 -4.60
CA LEU A 295 -5.47 -14.28 -5.09
C LEU A 295 -5.29 -12.80 -4.78
N VAL A 296 -6.31 -11.98 -5.02
CA VAL A 296 -6.29 -10.56 -4.65
C VAL A 296 -6.07 -10.37 -3.14
N THR A 297 -6.78 -11.14 -2.30
CA THR A 297 -6.60 -11.09 -0.83
C THR A 297 -5.18 -11.49 -0.42
N ALA A 298 -4.58 -12.47 -1.07
CA ALA A 298 -3.22 -12.92 -0.75
C ALA A 298 -2.16 -11.82 -1.03
N PHE A 299 -2.35 -11.03 -2.09
CA PHE A 299 -1.47 -9.90 -2.39
C PHE A 299 -1.73 -8.69 -1.51
N THR A 300 -2.99 -8.31 -1.30
CA THR A 300 -3.35 -7.02 -0.72
C THR A 300 -3.66 -7.12 0.78
N ALA A 301 -4.92 -7.11 1.15
CA ALA A 301 -5.37 -7.19 2.53
C ALA A 301 -6.83 -7.65 2.58
N GLU A 302 -7.46 -7.60 3.75
CA GLU A 302 -8.87 -7.93 3.94
C GLU A 302 -9.78 -6.98 3.13
N ARG A 303 -11.01 -7.40 2.92
CA ARG A 303 -12.04 -6.65 2.22
C ARG A 303 -12.73 -5.62 3.12
N ASP A 304 -13.21 -4.54 2.51
CA ASP A 304 -13.91 -3.44 3.18
C ASP A 304 -15.45 -3.52 3.10
N ALA A 305 -16.01 -4.53 2.42
CA ALA A 305 -17.44 -4.76 2.29
C ALA A 305 -17.76 -6.26 2.32
N MET A 306 -19.04 -6.61 2.47
CA MET A 306 -19.51 -7.99 2.32
C MET A 306 -19.24 -8.49 0.90
N ASP A 307 -18.97 -9.79 0.77
CA ASP A 307 -18.79 -10.48 -0.49
C ASP A 307 -19.85 -11.59 -0.72
N LEU A 308 -19.66 -12.40 -1.75
CA LEU A 308 -20.58 -13.50 -2.09
C LEU A 308 -20.66 -14.60 -1.01
N ARG A 309 -19.64 -14.76 -0.17
CA ARG A 309 -19.65 -15.73 0.95
C ARG A 309 -20.57 -15.24 2.06
N ASP A 310 -20.49 -13.94 2.37
CA ASP A 310 -21.32 -13.29 3.38
C ASP A 310 -22.79 -13.24 2.96
N LEU A 311 -23.08 -13.05 1.66
CA LEU A 311 -24.43 -13.17 1.13
C LEU A 311 -24.98 -14.59 1.23
N GLY A 312 -24.14 -15.61 1.06
CA GLY A 312 -24.50 -17.01 1.31
C GLY A 312 -24.92 -17.22 2.76
N TRP A 313 -24.09 -16.78 3.71
CA TRP A 313 -24.40 -16.81 5.13
C TRP A 313 -25.70 -16.05 5.46
N LEU A 314 -25.88 -14.85 4.90
CA LEU A 314 -27.10 -14.04 5.10
C LEU A 314 -28.36 -14.77 4.58
N ALA A 315 -28.28 -15.41 3.43
CA ALA A 315 -29.38 -16.18 2.87
C ALA A 315 -29.75 -17.38 3.76
N GLU A 316 -28.76 -18.06 4.32
CA GLU A 316 -28.96 -19.18 5.29
C GLU A 316 -29.59 -18.66 6.59
N ASP A 317 -29.09 -17.58 7.18
CA ASP A 317 -29.65 -16.96 8.40
C ASP A 317 -31.09 -16.50 8.22
N LEU A 318 -31.44 -16.03 7.03
CA LEU A 318 -32.81 -15.65 6.68
C LEU A 318 -33.69 -16.81 6.24
N GLY A 319 -33.13 -18.01 6.02
CA GLY A 319 -33.86 -19.19 5.53
C GLY A 319 -34.41 -19.00 4.10
N VAL A 320 -33.69 -18.28 3.23
CA VAL A 320 -34.14 -17.98 1.86
C VAL A 320 -33.20 -18.62 0.82
N ALA A 321 -33.77 -19.23 -0.20
CA ALA A 321 -33.03 -19.78 -1.34
C ALA A 321 -32.69 -18.74 -2.42
N GLY A 322 -33.17 -17.49 -2.28
CA GLY A 322 -32.99 -16.43 -3.25
C GLY A 322 -33.91 -15.22 -3.00
N PRO A 323 -33.89 -14.21 -3.87
CA PRO A 323 -34.54 -12.91 -3.64
C PRO A 323 -36.07 -13.01 -3.44
N ALA A 324 -36.75 -13.95 -4.08
CA ALA A 324 -38.20 -14.14 -3.92
C ALA A 324 -38.60 -14.46 -2.48
N GLY A 325 -37.75 -15.09 -1.70
CA GLY A 325 -37.99 -15.41 -0.29
C GLY A 325 -38.07 -14.17 0.61
N LEU A 326 -37.39 -13.10 0.25
CA LEU A 326 -37.33 -11.85 1.03
C LEU A 326 -38.68 -11.18 1.20
N ARG A 327 -39.60 -11.36 0.23
CA ARG A 327 -40.95 -10.73 0.26
C ARG A 327 -41.76 -11.12 1.49
N ARG A 328 -41.48 -12.25 2.12
CA ARG A 328 -42.19 -12.76 3.30
C ARG A 328 -41.50 -12.37 4.63
N ILE A 329 -40.34 -11.76 4.57
CA ILE A 329 -39.56 -11.41 5.76
C ILE A 329 -39.81 -9.94 6.10
N PRO A 330 -40.20 -9.60 7.35
CA PRO A 330 -40.41 -8.21 7.75
C PRO A 330 -39.07 -7.47 7.81
N ASP A 331 -39.08 -6.14 7.62
CA ASP A 331 -37.88 -5.29 7.63
C ASP A 331 -37.09 -5.39 8.94
N THR A 332 -37.80 -5.50 10.07
CA THR A 332 -37.18 -5.69 11.38
C THR A 332 -36.23 -6.90 11.44
N ARG A 333 -36.67 -8.03 10.87
CA ARG A 333 -35.85 -9.26 10.79
C ARG A 333 -34.69 -9.12 9.79
N LEU A 334 -34.90 -8.38 8.69
CA LEU A 334 -33.84 -8.07 7.74
C LEU A 334 -32.76 -7.17 8.37
N VAL A 335 -33.17 -6.11 9.09
CA VAL A 335 -32.26 -5.24 9.84
C VAL A 335 -31.47 -6.03 10.87
N GLU A 336 -32.12 -6.92 11.61
CA GLU A 336 -31.48 -7.78 12.61
C GLU A 336 -30.41 -8.69 11.97
N ALA A 337 -30.74 -9.38 10.86
CA ALA A 337 -29.83 -10.26 10.15
C ALA A 337 -28.63 -9.50 9.59
N LEU A 338 -28.88 -8.38 8.87
CA LEU A 338 -27.83 -7.52 8.34
C LEU A 338 -26.96 -6.91 9.46
N SER A 339 -27.54 -6.67 10.64
CA SER A 339 -26.78 -6.14 11.78
C SER A 339 -25.80 -7.14 12.39
N ARG A 340 -26.02 -8.45 12.19
CA ARG A 340 -25.11 -9.53 12.58
C ARG A 340 -24.07 -9.88 11.52
N ALA A 341 -24.31 -9.47 10.26
CA ALA A 341 -23.39 -9.73 9.17
C ALA A 341 -22.00 -9.09 9.43
N PRO A 342 -20.92 -9.68 8.88
CA PRO A 342 -19.60 -9.09 8.92
C PRO A 342 -19.64 -7.65 8.40
N ARG A 343 -19.01 -6.72 9.11
CA ARG A 343 -19.04 -5.30 8.76
C ARG A 343 -17.67 -4.82 8.34
N PRO A 344 -17.60 -3.94 7.33
CA PRO A 344 -16.38 -3.24 7.01
C PRO A 344 -15.95 -2.34 8.18
N ARG A 345 -14.65 -2.24 8.40
CA ARG A 345 -14.06 -1.40 9.46
C ARG A 345 -13.80 0.02 8.99
N VAL A 346 -13.48 0.19 7.71
CA VAL A 346 -13.26 1.49 7.05
C VAL A 346 -14.04 1.49 5.74
N VAL A 347 -14.58 2.64 5.35
CA VAL A 347 -15.37 2.77 4.12
C VAL A 347 -14.68 3.74 3.18
N GLY A 348 -14.38 3.25 1.98
CA GLY A 348 -13.80 4.06 0.90
C GLY A 348 -14.79 5.04 0.23
N HIS A 349 -15.91 5.37 0.89
CA HIS A 349 -16.92 6.27 0.38
C HIS A 349 -17.05 7.53 1.23
N PRO A 350 -17.44 8.69 0.63
CA PRO A 350 -17.85 9.85 1.41
C PRO A 350 -19.01 9.46 2.35
N LEU A 351 -18.83 9.64 3.64
CA LEU A 351 -19.89 9.41 4.61
C LEU A 351 -20.88 10.56 4.55
N ALA A 352 -22.18 10.23 4.48
CA ALA A 352 -23.22 11.22 4.62
C ALA A 352 -23.22 11.78 6.04
N ALA A 353 -23.43 13.09 6.19
CA ALA A 353 -23.57 13.76 7.47
C ALA A 353 -24.91 14.47 7.55
N CYS A 354 -25.54 14.44 8.71
CA CYS A 354 -26.80 15.11 8.97
C CYS A 354 -26.55 16.55 9.43
N GLY A 355 -26.38 17.45 8.47
CA GLY A 355 -26.10 18.87 8.74
C GLY A 355 -24.61 19.19 8.90
N ALA A 356 -24.27 20.49 8.94
CA ALA A 356 -22.90 20.99 8.86
C ALA A 356 -22.02 20.75 10.11
N LYS A 357 -22.59 20.29 11.22
CA LYS A 357 -21.89 20.09 12.51
C LYS A 357 -22.16 18.73 13.15
N THR A 358 -22.80 17.81 12.47
CA THR A 358 -23.16 16.50 13.03
C THR A 358 -22.12 15.44 12.72
N LYS A 359 -22.06 14.41 13.57
CA LYS A 359 -21.23 13.23 13.36
C LYS A 359 -21.53 12.59 12.00
N PRO A 360 -20.54 12.07 11.30
CA PRO A 360 -20.77 11.22 10.13
C PRO A 360 -21.72 10.08 10.49
N LEU A 361 -22.64 9.75 9.61
CA LEU A 361 -23.49 8.58 9.76
C LEU A 361 -22.67 7.30 9.78
N ALA A 362 -23.15 6.31 10.52
CA ALA A 362 -22.51 4.99 10.48
C ALA A 362 -22.49 4.48 9.03
N PRO A 363 -21.39 3.83 8.61
CA PRO A 363 -21.28 3.26 7.28
C PRO A 363 -22.47 2.37 6.94
N PRO A 364 -22.94 2.36 5.68
CA PRO A 364 -23.99 1.44 5.25
C PRO A 364 -23.48 -0.01 5.36
N ILE A 365 -24.39 -0.94 5.57
CA ILE A 365 -24.10 -2.36 5.41
C ILE A 365 -24.21 -2.64 3.92
N SER A 366 -23.07 -2.90 3.29
CA SER A 366 -22.98 -3.02 1.85
C SER A 366 -22.31 -4.31 1.41
N PHE A 367 -22.68 -4.73 0.21
CA PHE A 367 -22.06 -5.81 -0.54
C PHE A 367 -21.41 -5.24 -1.79
N ALA A 368 -20.22 -5.72 -2.14
CA ALA A 368 -19.60 -5.43 -3.43
C ALA A 368 -19.18 -6.73 -4.11
N PHE A 369 -19.25 -6.76 -5.45
CA PHE A 369 -18.85 -7.96 -6.22
C PHE A 369 -17.35 -8.24 -6.12
N LEU A 370 -16.54 -7.18 -6.12
CA LEU A 370 -15.11 -7.19 -5.78
C LEU A 370 -14.85 -6.09 -4.76
N PRO A 371 -15.01 -6.35 -3.45
CA PRO A 371 -14.79 -5.34 -2.43
C PRO A 371 -13.42 -4.70 -2.54
N GLN A 372 -13.33 -3.40 -2.25
CA GLN A 372 -12.06 -2.74 -2.06
C GLN A 372 -11.33 -3.35 -0.86
N ARG A 373 -10.05 -3.04 -0.72
CA ARG A 373 -9.23 -3.64 0.33
C ARG A 373 -9.04 -2.68 1.49
N TYR A 374 -9.20 -3.21 2.67
CA TYR A 374 -8.95 -2.56 3.93
C TYR A 374 -7.50 -2.81 4.34
N THR A 375 -6.78 -1.75 4.66
CA THR A 375 -5.42 -1.86 5.18
C THR A 375 -5.42 -1.57 6.69
N PRO A 376 -4.79 -2.45 7.51
CA PRO A 376 -4.87 -2.32 8.98
C PRO A 376 -4.41 -0.96 9.52
N GLU A 377 -3.40 -0.37 8.91
CA GLU A 377 -2.89 0.95 9.32
C GLU A 377 -3.85 2.10 8.94
N SER A 378 -4.79 1.88 8.02
CA SER A 378 -5.87 2.85 7.76
C SER A 378 -6.83 2.96 8.95
N GLU A 379 -6.97 1.90 9.75
CA GLU A 379 -7.73 1.95 11.01
C GLU A 379 -7.05 2.84 12.04
N VAL A 380 -5.71 2.82 12.14
CA VAL A 380 -4.97 3.75 12.99
C VAL A 380 -5.35 5.18 12.64
N MET A 381 -5.26 5.55 11.35
CA MET A 381 -5.59 6.90 10.89
C MET A 381 -7.04 7.30 11.20
N THR A 382 -7.98 6.38 11.03
CA THR A 382 -9.41 6.60 11.34
C THR A 382 -9.64 6.79 12.84
N ARG A 383 -8.92 6.05 13.69
CA ARG A 383 -9.08 6.14 15.16
C ARG A 383 -8.55 7.44 15.74
N VAL A 384 -7.59 8.09 15.09
CA VAL A 384 -6.94 9.32 15.58
C VAL A 384 -7.44 10.59 14.88
N THR A 385 -8.57 10.53 14.18
CA THR A 385 -9.15 11.66 13.43
C THR A 385 -10.65 11.83 13.64
N HIS A 386 -11.19 12.97 13.21
CA HIS A 386 -12.61 13.32 13.18
C HIS A 386 -13.31 13.21 14.55
N ASP A 387 -14.48 12.59 14.56
CA ASP A 387 -15.35 12.45 15.74
C ASP A 387 -14.77 11.54 16.84
N ARG A 388 -13.67 10.85 16.55
CA ARG A 388 -12.94 10.06 17.54
C ARG A 388 -12.07 10.92 18.45
N ILE A 389 -11.79 12.15 18.03
CA ILE A 389 -10.95 13.12 18.75
C ILE A 389 -11.79 14.31 19.19
N PRO A 390 -11.79 14.68 20.49
CA PRO A 390 -12.61 15.77 21.00
C PRO A 390 -12.42 17.11 20.28
N GLU A 391 -11.20 17.44 19.93
CA GLU A 391 -10.81 18.70 19.26
C GLU A 391 -10.97 18.66 17.73
N GLN A 392 -11.58 17.62 17.18
CA GLN A 392 -11.82 17.43 15.72
C GLN A 392 -10.55 17.49 14.86
N ARG A 393 -9.55 16.71 15.20
CA ARG A 393 -8.35 16.53 14.38
C ARG A 393 -8.71 15.90 13.04
N PHE A 394 -8.54 16.63 11.93
CA PHE A 394 -8.97 16.18 10.59
C PHE A 394 -7.94 15.35 9.85
N LEU A 395 -6.66 15.59 10.07
CA LEU A 395 -5.57 14.88 9.42
C LEU A 395 -4.72 14.14 10.44
N PRO A 396 -4.41 12.84 10.19
CA PRO A 396 -3.45 12.09 10.99
C PRO A 396 -2.02 12.49 10.60
N SER A 397 -1.08 12.24 11.51
CA SER A 397 0.35 12.21 11.21
C SER A 397 0.76 10.81 10.73
N THR A 398 1.78 10.72 9.88
CA THR A 398 2.41 9.42 9.55
C THR A 398 3.08 8.80 10.77
N LEU A 399 3.48 9.61 11.75
CA LEU A 399 4.02 9.15 13.03
C LEU A 399 2.98 8.41 13.90
N ASP A 400 1.68 8.69 13.75
CA ASP A 400 0.63 7.90 14.40
C ASP A 400 0.70 6.44 13.97
N VAL A 401 0.92 6.22 12.67
CA VAL A 401 1.09 4.86 12.11
C VAL A 401 2.40 4.24 12.57
N ALA A 402 3.50 5.01 12.58
CA ALA A 402 4.79 4.52 13.07
C ALA A 402 4.69 4.05 14.52
N PHE A 403 4.05 4.83 15.40
CA PHE A 403 3.84 4.45 16.78
C PHE A 403 2.87 3.27 16.94
N ALA A 404 1.68 3.37 16.36
CA ALA A 404 0.63 2.39 16.61
C ALA A 404 0.82 1.08 15.80
N ALA A 405 1.13 1.18 14.50
CA ALA A 405 1.25 0.01 13.65
C ALA A 405 2.65 -0.61 13.71
N PHE A 406 3.70 0.20 13.68
CA PHE A 406 5.07 -0.33 13.63
C PHE A 406 5.72 -0.46 15.01
N GLY A 407 5.04 -0.02 16.07
CA GLY A 407 5.56 -0.15 17.44
C GLY A 407 6.79 0.72 17.72
N ASN A 408 7.01 1.78 16.92
CA ASN A 408 8.17 2.65 17.06
C ASN A 408 7.94 3.67 18.20
N ASP A 409 8.59 3.44 19.35
CA ASP A 409 8.39 4.26 20.55
C ASP A 409 9.06 5.65 20.45
N GLN A 410 10.06 5.82 19.56
CA GLN A 410 10.61 7.15 19.26
C GLN A 410 9.55 8.06 18.62
N ALA A 411 8.61 7.51 17.86
CA ALA A 411 7.51 8.27 17.29
C ALA A 411 6.61 8.89 18.37
N ALA A 412 6.45 8.26 19.54
CA ALA A 412 5.68 8.82 20.67
C ALA A 412 6.26 10.14 21.18
N GLU A 413 7.59 10.25 21.23
CA GLU A 413 8.28 11.47 21.61
C GLU A 413 8.09 12.58 20.57
N LEU A 414 8.21 12.23 19.28
CA LEU A 414 8.03 13.15 18.17
C LEU A 414 6.57 13.64 18.01
N LEU A 415 5.59 12.82 18.43
CA LEU A 415 4.16 13.18 18.44
C LEU A 415 3.76 14.05 19.63
N ALA A 416 4.62 14.21 20.64
CA ALA A 416 4.24 14.89 21.87
C ALA A 416 3.58 16.27 21.67
N PRO A 417 4.04 17.16 20.78
CA PRO A 417 3.38 18.44 20.52
C PRO A 417 1.96 18.29 19.93
N GLU A 418 1.75 17.34 19.00
CA GLU A 418 0.42 17.08 18.43
C GLU A 418 -0.52 16.44 19.45
N ILE A 419 -0.01 15.53 20.29
CA ILE A 419 -0.79 14.89 21.35
C ILE A 419 -1.26 15.93 22.37
N GLU A 420 -0.43 16.91 22.73
CA GLU A 420 -0.81 18.00 23.61
C GLU A 420 -1.86 18.89 22.95
N GLN A 421 -1.65 19.26 21.70
CA GLN A 421 -2.56 20.13 20.93
C GLN A 421 -3.97 19.52 20.77
N TRP A 422 -4.07 18.22 20.48
CA TRP A 422 -5.31 17.56 20.09
C TRP A 422 -5.88 16.63 21.17
N ALA A 423 -5.20 16.44 22.29
CA ALA A 423 -5.62 15.62 23.44
C ALA A 423 -6.09 14.19 23.06
N TYR A 424 -5.37 13.49 22.14
CA TYR A 424 -5.81 12.21 21.58
C TYR A 424 -5.02 10.98 22.07
N SER A 425 -4.36 11.07 23.24
CA SER A 425 -3.58 9.98 23.84
C SER A 425 -4.33 8.63 23.86
N ASP A 426 -5.57 8.63 24.38
CA ASP A 426 -6.36 7.39 24.55
C ASP A 426 -6.71 6.76 23.20
N ALA A 427 -7.03 7.60 22.20
CA ALA A 427 -7.31 7.14 20.85
C ALA A 427 -6.08 6.51 20.19
N LEU A 428 -4.90 7.11 20.38
CA LEU A 428 -3.64 6.62 19.84
C LEU A 428 -3.21 5.30 20.51
N LEU A 429 -3.35 5.17 21.82
CA LEU A 429 -3.10 3.92 22.56
C LEU A 429 -4.07 2.82 22.12
N SER A 430 -5.37 3.14 22.03
CA SER A 430 -6.38 2.20 21.52
C SER A 430 -6.11 1.76 20.08
N ALA A 431 -5.52 2.62 19.26
CA ALA A 431 -5.11 2.25 17.90
C ALA A 431 -3.94 1.26 17.90
N ARG A 432 -2.95 1.45 18.81
CA ARG A 432 -1.81 0.53 18.97
C ARG A 432 -2.27 -0.86 19.45
N ASP A 433 -3.14 -0.92 20.45
CA ASP A 433 -3.70 -2.17 20.97
C ASP A 433 -4.49 -2.93 19.90
N ALA A 434 -5.30 -2.22 19.12
CA ALA A 434 -6.09 -2.82 18.06
C ALA A 434 -5.22 -3.38 16.92
N PHE A 435 -4.12 -2.73 16.59
CA PHE A 435 -3.19 -3.21 15.55
C PHE A 435 -2.40 -4.45 15.99
N ALA A 436 -2.13 -4.61 17.28
CA ALA A 436 -1.39 -5.76 17.82
C ALA A 436 -2.11 -7.10 17.64
N LEU A 437 -3.43 -7.08 17.41
CA LEU A 437 -4.22 -8.29 17.19
C LEU A 437 -4.04 -8.81 15.75
N PRO A 438 -3.52 -10.03 15.53
CA PRO A 438 -3.36 -10.59 14.20
C PRO A 438 -4.74 -10.90 13.61
N THR A 439 -5.07 -10.25 12.49
CA THR A 439 -6.34 -10.42 11.77
C THR A 439 -6.17 -11.11 10.43
N ASP A 440 -4.96 -11.11 9.86
CA ASP A 440 -4.65 -11.62 8.52
C ASP A 440 -3.25 -12.27 8.50
N THR A 441 -3.05 -13.22 7.59
CA THR A 441 -1.78 -13.91 7.33
C THR A 441 -1.29 -13.72 5.89
N GLY A 442 -1.80 -12.72 5.18
CA GLY A 442 -1.47 -12.40 3.80
C GLY A 442 -0.10 -11.74 3.65
N PHE A 443 0.33 -11.56 2.39
CA PHE A 443 1.60 -10.93 2.03
C PHE A 443 1.70 -9.50 2.57
N TYR A 444 0.64 -8.71 2.44
CA TYR A 444 0.57 -7.33 2.94
C TYR A 444 0.86 -7.26 4.45
N ARG A 445 0.19 -8.11 5.23
CA ARG A 445 0.41 -8.19 6.69
C ARG A 445 1.83 -8.63 7.03
N GLY A 446 2.36 -9.64 6.33
CA GLY A 446 3.74 -10.11 6.51
C GLY A 446 4.76 -8.99 6.30
N TRP A 447 4.55 -8.14 5.30
CA TRP A 447 5.40 -6.96 5.06
C TRP A 447 5.30 -5.94 6.21
N LEU A 448 4.10 -5.62 6.69
CA LEU A 448 3.93 -4.73 7.86
C LEU A 448 4.61 -5.30 9.12
N GLU A 449 4.54 -6.61 9.34
CA GLU A 449 5.24 -7.27 10.46
C GLU A 449 6.76 -7.22 10.29
N ALA A 450 7.28 -7.34 9.08
CA ALA A 450 8.70 -7.15 8.81
C ALA A 450 9.14 -5.71 9.13
N ILE A 451 8.38 -4.70 8.69
CA ILE A 451 8.63 -3.29 9.04
C ILE A 451 8.58 -3.10 10.57
N ARG A 452 7.58 -3.67 11.24
CA ARG A 452 7.42 -3.60 12.70
C ARG A 452 8.60 -4.24 13.44
N ALA A 453 9.18 -5.32 12.92
CA ALA A 453 10.32 -6.01 13.53
C ALA A 453 11.63 -5.19 13.52
N LEU A 454 11.65 -4.02 12.88
CA LEU A 454 12.72 -3.02 13.01
C LEU A 454 12.59 -2.16 14.27
N SER A 455 11.45 -2.20 14.97
CA SER A 455 11.28 -1.54 16.27
C SER A 455 11.78 -2.44 17.37
N VAL A 456 12.63 -1.90 18.22
CA VAL A 456 13.22 -2.61 19.37
C VAL A 456 12.44 -2.24 20.62
N GLN A 457 12.19 -3.21 21.49
CA GLN A 457 11.60 -2.94 22.79
C GLN A 457 12.69 -2.48 23.78
N ASP A 458 12.29 -1.81 24.85
CA ASP A 458 13.21 -1.20 25.83
C ASP A 458 14.16 -2.23 26.47
N ASP A 459 13.70 -3.45 26.68
CA ASP A 459 14.49 -4.57 27.24
C ASP A 459 15.46 -5.22 26.25
N GLU A 460 15.29 -4.99 24.95
CA GLU A 460 16.15 -5.54 23.89
C GLU A 460 17.25 -4.57 23.43
N ILE A 461 17.15 -3.27 23.79
CA ILE A 461 18.04 -2.23 23.26
C ILE A 461 19.51 -2.49 23.62
N ASP A 462 19.77 -3.09 24.79
CA ASP A 462 21.12 -3.39 25.26
C ASP A 462 21.80 -4.55 24.50
N GLU A 463 21.07 -5.31 23.73
CA GLU A 463 21.61 -6.34 22.87
C GLU A 463 22.16 -5.80 21.53
N LEU A 464 21.82 -4.55 21.19
CA LEU A 464 22.28 -3.92 19.96
C LEU A 464 23.73 -3.41 20.10
N PRO A 465 24.50 -3.34 19.00
CA PRO A 465 25.76 -2.58 18.96
C PRO A 465 25.53 -1.11 19.37
N SER A 466 26.52 -0.48 19.98
CA SER A 466 26.36 0.87 20.56
C SER A 466 25.91 1.93 19.54
N VAL A 467 26.35 1.82 18.28
CA VAL A 467 25.87 2.69 17.19
C VAL A 467 24.35 2.57 16.97
N ALA A 468 23.83 1.38 17.08
CA ALA A 468 22.39 1.09 16.85
C ALA A 468 21.49 1.45 18.03
N ARG A 469 22.05 1.91 19.17
CA ARG A 469 21.33 2.39 20.35
C ARG A 469 21.13 3.92 20.36
N THR A 470 21.72 4.63 19.39
CA THR A 470 21.69 6.10 19.34
C THR A 470 20.37 6.65 18.80
N ASP A 471 19.99 7.85 19.24
CA ASP A 471 18.82 8.56 18.72
C ASP A 471 18.87 8.71 17.18
N ALA A 472 20.03 9.01 16.64
CA ALA A 472 20.23 9.11 15.19
C ALA A 472 19.91 7.80 14.46
N TRP A 473 20.26 6.65 15.04
CA TRP A 473 19.93 5.34 14.46
C TRP A 473 18.44 5.04 14.53
N GLY A 474 17.80 5.34 15.67
CA GLY A 474 16.34 5.22 15.81
C GLY A 474 15.59 6.05 14.77
N ARG A 475 16.02 7.31 14.52
CA ARG A 475 15.46 8.17 13.45
C ARG A 475 15.68 7.60 12.06
N ARG A 476 16.84 6.99 11.81
CA ARG A 476 17.08 6.27 10.55
C ARG A 476 16.05 5.14 10.35
N LEU A 477 15.84 4.30 11.38
CA LEU A 477 14.87 3.21 11.32
C LEU A 477 13.43 3.69 11.16
N LEU A 478 13.06 4.77 11.84
CA LEU A 478 11.76 5.41 11.64
C LEU A 478 11.55 5.83 10.18
N ASN A 479 12.57 6.42 9.55
CA ASN A 479 12.52 6.73 8.12
C ASN A 479 12.42 5.47 7.25
N THR A 480 13.18 4.41 7.54
CA THR A 480 13.09 3.11 6.86
C THR A 480 11.67 2.55 6.89
N GLN A 481 11.05 2.54 8.08
CA GLN A 481 9.69 2.05 8.29
C GLN A 481 8.66 2.86 7.48
N LEU A 482 8.70 4.18 7.58
CA LEU A 482 7.79 5.07 6.86
C LEU A 482 8.00 5.03 5.34
N ALA A 483 9.26 4.91 4.89
CA ALA A 483 9.60 4.79 3.48
C ALA A 483 9.05 3.50 2.86
N SER A 484 9.32 2.36 3.50
CA SER A 484 8.84 1.07 3.04
C SER A 484 7.32 0.96 3.07
N TRP A 485 6.69 1.51 4.12
CA TRP A 485 5.24 1.59 4.19
C TRP A 485 4.64 2.44 3.05
N ALA A 486 5.25 3.57 2.72
CA ALA A 486 4.80 4.38 1.59
C ALA A 486 4.96 3.65 0.24
N GLU A 487 6.03 2.88 0.07
CA GLU A 487 6.23 2.02 -1.09
C GLU A 487 5.13 0.94 -1.18
N LEU A 488 4.84 0.23 -0.09
CA LEU A 488 3.76 -0.77 -0.01
C LEU A 488 2.38 -0.15 -0.32
N ARG A 489 2.05 0.99 0.27
CA ARG A 489 0.79 1.70 -0.03
C ARG A 489 0.72 2.15 -1.48
N ARG A 490 1.83 2.56 -2.06
CA ARG A 490 1.89 2.95 -3.45
C ARG A 490 1.66 1.75 -4.38
N ASP A 491 2.21 0.59 -4.09
CA ASP A 491 2.07 -0.59 -4.96
C ASP A 491 0.65 -1.14 -4.92
N THR A 492 -0.02 -1.00 -3.79
CA THR A 492 -1.45 -1.29 -3.67
C THR A 492 -2.35 -0.18 -4.23
N ILE A 493 -1.79 0.98 -4.58
CA ILE A 493 -2.48 2.17 -5.10
C ILE A 493 -1.69 2.96 -6.17
N LEU A 494 -0.28 2.87 -6.42
CA LEU A 494 0.39 3.56 -7.56
C LEU A 494 1.77 4.30 -7.41
N TYR A 495 2.74 4.33 -8.27
CA TYR A 495 3.32 4.77 -9.54
C TYR A 495 4.86 5.06 -9.59
N ALA A 496 5.50 5.13 -10.76
CA ALA A 496 6.82 4.81 -11.32
C ALA A 496 7.77 5.94 -11.87
N LYS A 497 9.11 5.77 -12.13
CA LYS A 497 9.95 5.56 -13.35
C LYS A 497 11.48 5.88 -13.25
N PRO A 498 12.42 5.46 -14.21
CA PRO A 498 13.79 4.95 -13.99
C PRO A 498 15.02 5.76 -14.47
N SER A 499 16.32 5.22 -14.30
CA SER A 499 17.47 5.22 -15.24
C SER A 499 18.89 4.88 -14.67
N TYR A 500 19.96 4.66 -15.47
CA TYR A 500 21.07 3.71 -15.54
C TYR A 500 22.51 4.17 -15.14
N GLY A 501 23.48 3.17 -15.03
CA GLY A 501 24.94 3.30 -15.15
C GLY A 501 25.84 2.42 -14.24
N SER A 502 27.04 1.97 -14.63
CA SER A 502 27.80 0.78 -14.19
C SER A 502 29.29 0.92 -13.77
N ILE A 503 29.98 -0.07 -13.10
CA ILE A 503 31.31 -0.74 -13.21
C ILE A 503 31.83 -1.47 -11.92
N VAL A 504 32.90 -2.31 -11.94
CA VAL A 504 33.27 -3.50 -11.14
C VAL A 504 34.44 -3.35 -10.15
N CYS A 505 34.40 -4.03 -8.95
CA CYS A 505 35.52 -4.43 -8.01
C CYS A 505 35.01 -5.26 -6.80
N GLU A 506 35.86 -5.77 -5.86
CA GLU A 506 35.50 -6.64 -4.73
C GLU A 506 35.30 -5.90 -3.39
N TYR A 507 34.60 -6.52 -2.41
CA TYR A 507 34.30 -5.96 -1.09
C TYR A 507 35.28 -6.49 -0.01
N PRO A 508 35.75 -5.65 0.95
CA PRO A 508 36.24 -6.12 2.23
C PRO A 508 35.11 -6.51 3.19
N ASP A 509 35.41 -6.91 4.42
CA ASP A 509 34.46 -7.37 5.44
C ASP A 509 33.21 -6.48 5.54
N GLY A 510 32.02 -7.08 5.38
CA GLY A 510 30.75 -6.37 5.36
C GLY A 510 30.00 -6.37 6.70
N TYR A 511 28.88 -5.65 6.78
CA TYR A 511 28.00 -5.53 7.94
C TYR A 511 26.54 -5.66 7.51
N VAL A 512 25.68 -6.21 8.40
CA VAL A 512 24.23 -6.37 8.19
C VAL A 512 23.47 -5.57 9.26
N ASP A 513 22.28 -5.07 8.97
CA ASP A 513 21.43 -4.47 10.00
C ASP A 513 21.16 -5.48 11.14
N PRO A 514 21.47 -5.18 12.43
CA PRO A 514 21.44 -6.16 13.52
C PRO A 514 20.03 -6.45 14.03
N TYR A 515 19.11 -6.75 13.11
CA TYR A 515 17.69 -7.04 13.37
C TYR A 515 17.32 -8.43 12.84
N PRO A 516 17.70 -9.54 13.52
CA PRO A 516 17.41 -10.89 13.05
C PRO A 516 15.92 -11.13 12.88
N ALA A 517 15.07 -10.58 13.76
CA ALA A 517 13.61 -10.68 13.65
C ALA A 517 13.06 -10.08 12.34
N PHE A 518 13.65 -8.99 11.83
CA PHE A 518 13.28 -8.44 10.52
C PHE A 518 13.49 -9.47 9.41
N PHE A 519 14.66 -10.08 9.35
CA PHE A 519 14.98 -11.09 8.33
C PHE A 519 14.16 -12.37 8.48
N GLU A 520 13.83 -12.77 9.72
CA GLU A 520 12.90 -13.88 9.99
C GLU A 520 11.50 -13.59 9.45
N ARG A 521 10.98 -12.37 9.61
CA ARG A 521 9.71 -11.96 9.01
C ARG A 521 9.77 -11.91 7.47
N MET A 522 10.91 -11.61 6.89
CA MET A 522 11.11 -11.72 5.44
C MET A 522 11.04 -13.19 4.96
N ILE A 523 11.47 -14.16 5.77
CA ILE A 523 11.26 -15.59 5.50
C ILE A 523 9.75 -15.91 5.54
N ASP A 524 9.01 -15.42 6.53
CA ASP A 524 7.54 -15.60 6.60
C ASP A 524 6.85 -15.04 5.33
N VAL A 525 7.28 -13.86 4.86
CA VAL A 525 6.81 -13.25 3.60
C VAL A 525 7.09 -14.16 2.41
N ALA A 526 8.29 -14.74 2.33
CA ALA A 526 8.66 -15.66 1.25
C ALA A 526 7.80 -16.93 1.26
N VAL A 527 7.53 -17.52 2.43
CA VAL A 527 6.64 -18.69 2.60
C VAL A 527 5.21 -18.38 2.15
N VAL A 528 4.69 -17.19 2.46
CA VAL A 528 3.38 -16.76 1.93
C VAL A 528 3.42 -16.65 0.41
N GLY A 529 4.48 -16.07 -0.15
CA GLY A 529 4.70 -15.93 -1.58
C GLY A 529 4.78 -17.27 -2.33
N LEU A 530 5.42 -18.29 -1.76
CA LEU A 530 5.44 -19.65 -2.32
C LEU A 530 4.02 -20.24 -2.42
N ARG A 531 3.21 -20.06 -1.39
CA ARG A 531 1.78 -20.46 -1.44
C ARG A 531 0.99 -19.71 -2.51
N MET A 532 1.34 -18.44 -2.78
CA MET A 532 0.73 -17.67 -3.86
C MET A 532 1.14 -18.21 -5.24
N ALA A 533 2.41 -18.57 -5.44
CA ALA A 533 2.88 -19.22 -6.67
C ALA A 533 2.11 -20.52 -6.96
N ASP A 534 1.87 -21.35 -5.95
CA ASP A 534 1.07 -22.56 -6.09
C ASP A 534 -0.39 -22.28 -6.46
N ARG A 535 -0.97 -21.17 -5.99
CA ARG A 535 -2.32 -20.74 -6.39
C ARG A 535 -2.35 -20.28 -7.86
N VAL A 536 -1.35 -19.51 -8.27
CA VAL A 536 -1.19 -19.09 -9.69
C VAL A 536 -1.04 -20.30 -10.60
N GLU A 537 -0.25 -21.30 -10.21
CA GLU A 537 -0.08 -22.55 -10.97
C GLU A 537 -1.42 -23.29 -11.16
N LYS A 538 -2.21 -23.43 -10.11
CA LYS A 538 -3.54 -24.07 -10.17
C LYS A 538 -4.53 -23.35 -11.09
N LEU A 539 -4.38 -22.05 -11.30
CA LEU A 539 -5.25 -21.25 -12.16
C LEU A 539 -4.91 -21.35 -13.65
N LYS A 540 -3.74 -21.85 -14.04
CA LYS A 540 -3.34 -22.04 -15.44
C LYS A 540 -4.34 -22.86 -16.25
N SER A 541 -4.93 -23.89 -15.66
CA SER A 541 -5.95 -24.72 -16.32
C SER A 541 -7.24 -23.96 -16.63
N VAL A 542 -7.45 -22.79 -16.01
CA VAL A 542 -8.65 -21.96 -16.10
C VAL A 542 -8.43 -20.75 -17.02
N VAL A 543 -7.19 -20.31 -17.16
CA VAL A 543 -6.77 -19.17 -17.98
C VAL A 543 -5.91 -19.73 -19.11
N ALA A 544 -6.49 -19.90 -20.30
CA ALA A 544 -5.72 -20.27 -21.49
C ALA A 544 -4.80 -19.09 -21.86
N SER A 545 -3.53 -19.19 -21.51
CA SER A 545 -2.50 -18.24 -21.94
C SER A 545 -1.63 -18.93 -23.01
N PRO A 546 -1.66 -18.48 -24.26
CA PRO A 546 -0.88 -19.07 -25.34
C PRO A 546 0.46 -18.38 -25.60
N GLU A 547 0.92 -17.48 -24.74
CA GLU A 547 2.18 -16.78 -24.99
C GLU A 547 3.40 -17.61 -24.59
N TYR A 548 4.34 -17.73 -25.52
CA TYR A 548 5.67 -18.31 -25.33
C TYR A 548 6.42 -17.54 -24.21
N GLU A 549 6.69 -18.21 -23.10
CA GLU A 549 7.43 -17.66 -21.97
C GLU A 549 8.86 -18.24 -21.91
N PRO A 550 9.87 -17.55 -22.45
CA PRO A 550 11.24 -18.06 -22.49
C PRO A 550 11.91 -18.18 -21.11
N ARG A 551 11.35 -17.57 -20.07
CA ARG A 551 11.86 -17.58 -18.68
C ARG A 551 11.07 -18.50 -17.73
N GLY A 552 10.28 -19.42 -18.26
CA GLY A 552 9.36 -20.25 -17.48
C GLY A 552 8.03 -19.54 -17.17
N THR A 553 7.10 -20.28 -16.58
CA THR A 553 5.77 -19.75 -16.28
C THR A 553 5.81 -18.70 -15.19
N LEU A 554 4.77 -17.86 -15.10
CA LEU A 554 4.64 -16.89 -14.00
C LEU A 554 4.79 -17.56 -12.63
N ALA A 555 4.15 -18.72 -12.42
CA ALA A 555 4.25 -19.47 -11.17
C ALA A 555 5.68 -19.96 -10.89
N ASP A 556 6.41 -20.43 -11.93
CA ASP A 556 7.81 -20.85 -11.77
C ASP A 556 8.71 -19.67 -11.42
N ARG A 557 8.51 -18.52 -12.05
CA ARG A 557 9.26 -17.29 -11.76
C ARG A 557 8.98 -16.79 -10.34
N MET A 558 7.71 -16.81 -9.91
CA MET A 558 7.32 -16.46 -8.53
C MET A 558 7.97 -17.41 -7.51
N ARG A 559 7.93 -18.71 -7.76
CA ARG A 559 8.53 -19.71 -6.88
C ARG A 559 10.04 -19.49 -6.75
N SER A 560 10.75 -19.37 -7.86
CA SER A 560 12.19 -19.09 -7.87
C SER A 560 12.55 -17.78 -7.15
N TYR A 561 11.73 -16.75 -7.29
CA TYR A 561 11.93 -15.49 -6.58
C TYR A 561 11.79 -15.66 -5.06
N PHE A 562 10.71 -16.29 -4.58
CA PHE A 562 10.48 -16.44 -3.15
C PHE A 562 11.44 -17.42 -2.49
N GLU A 563 11.92 -18.46 -3.20
CA GLU A 563 12.99 -19.33 -2.72
C GLU A 563 14.32 -18.54 -2.52
N ARG A 564 14.65 -17.64 -3.45
CA ARG A 564 15.83 -16.77 -3.27
C ARG A 564 15.66 -15.81 -2.11
N LEU A 565 14.49 -15.19 -1.97
CA LEU A 565 14.19 -14.29 -0.85
C LEU A 565 14.31 -15.03 0.50
N GLU A 566 13.77 -16.24 0.61
CA GLU A 566 13.87 -17.09 1.80
C GLU A 566 15.32 -17.39 2.15
N ASN A 567 16.09 -17.90 1.19
CA ASN A 567 17.49 -18.29 1.40
C ASN A 567 18.38 -17.08 1.77
N THR A 568 18.20 -15.96 1.08
CA THR A 568 18.94 -14.73 1.38
C THR A 568 18.60 -14.19 2.77
N SER A 569 17.32 -14.16 3.12
CA SER A 569 16.86 -13.68 4.42
C SER A 569 17.34 -14.59 5.56
N ALA A 570 17.41 -15.89 5.35
CA ALA A 570 17.94 -16.84 6.34
C ALA A 570 19.43 -16.57 6.62
N ALA A 571 20.25 -16.36 5.60
CA ALA A 571 21.66 -16.01 5.75
C ALA A 571 21.84 -14.68 6.49
N LEU A 572 21.07 -13.65 6.10
CA LEU A 572 21.12 -12.33 6.75
C LEU A 572 20.64 -12.37 8.22
N ALA A 573 19.62 -13.18 8.53
CA ALA A 573 19.17 -13.38 9.92
C ALA A 573 20.25 -14.00 10.80
N GLU A 574 21.01 -14.97 10.28
CA GLU A 574 22.11 -15.58 11.01
C GLU A 574 23.25 -14.59 11.25
N MET A 575 23.64 -13.81 10.25
CA MET A 575 24.64 -12.76 10.38
C MET A 575 24.23 -11.71 11.42
N ALA A 576 22.99 -11.22 11.35
CA ALA A 576 22.44 -10.27 12.31
C ALA A 576 22.45 -10.80 13.76
N ARG A 577 22.22 -12.11 13.97
CA ARG A 577 22.36 -12.72 15.30
C ARG A 577 23.80 -12.76 15.80
N LEU A 578 24.75 -13.04 14.92
CA LEU A 578 26.18 -13.03 15.28
C LEU A 578 26.64 -11.63 15.66
N GLU A 579 26.21 -10.61 14.93
CA GLU A 579 26.51 -9.21 15.20
C GLU A 579 25.93 -8.73 16.54
N ARG A 580 24.67 -9.09 16.86
CA ARG A 580 24.09 -8.84 18.20
C ARG A 580 24.86 -9.51 19.33
N GLN A 581 25.49 -10.66 19.06
CA GLN A 581 26.33 -11.38 20.03
C GLN A 581 27.78 -10.87 20.11
N GLY A 582 28.14 -9.85 19.34
CA GLY A 582 29.50 -9.37 19.22
C GLY A 582 30.46 -10.43 18.66
N LYS A 583 29.98 -11.40 17.91
CA LYS A 583 30.76 -12.47 17.30
C LYS A 583 31.13 -12.11 15.87
N PRO A 584 32.36 -12.47 15.43
CA PRO A 584 32.76 -12.25 14.04
C PRO A 584 31.90 -13.06 13.09
N LEU A 585 31.65 -12.53 11.90
CA LEU A 585 31.05 -13.26 10.79
C LEU A 585 31.98 -14.43 10.38
N ARG A 586 31.38 -15.54 9.94
CA ARG A 586 32.11 -16.68 9.40
C ARG A 586 32.61 -16.39 7.98
N GLU A 587 33.57 -17.18 7.50
CA GLU A 587 34.11 -17.04 6.15
C GLU A 587 33.03 -17.16 5.04
N ASP A 588 32.08 -18.09 5.20
CA ASP A 588 30.96 -18.26 4.30
C ASP A 588 30.00 -17.04 4.29
N HIS A 589 29.86 -16.35 5.42
CA HIS A 589 29.08 -15.11 5.53
C HIS A 589 29.78 -13.95 4.80
N VAL A 590 31.11 -13.82 4.97
CA VAL A 590 31.90 -12.80 4.27
C VAL A 590 31.84 -13.06 2.75
N GLU A 591 32.00 -14.32 2.33
CA GLU A 591 31.84 -14.70 0.92
C GLU A 591 30.44 -14.37 0.38
N PHE A 592 29.39 -14.62 1.16
CA PHE A 592 28.02 -14.25 0.78
C PHE A 592 27.86 -12.74 0.62
N LEU A 593 28.37 -11.93 1.55
CA LEU A 593 28.33 -10.46 1.45
C LEU A 593 29.12 -9.96 0.23
N ASN A 594 30.30 -10.54 -0.02
CA ASN A 594 31.15 -10.18 -1.17
C ASN A 594 30.50 -10.52 -2.52
N ARG A 595 29.49 -11.41 -2.54
CA ARG A 595 28.68 -11.71 -3.72
C ARG A 595 27.38 -10.90 -3.79
N ALA A 596 27.21 -9.86 -2.97
CA ALA A 596 25.99 -9.05 -3.01
C ALA A 596 25.78 -8.44 -4.40
N VAL A 597 26.80 -7.87 -4.99
CA VAL A 597 26.82 -7.38 -6.38
C VAL A 597 28.18 -7.69 -6.99
N SER A 598 28.20 -8.28 -8.15
CA SER A 598 29.37 -8.28 -9.03
C SER A 598 28.99 -7.60 -10.34
N ALA A 599 29.97 -6.99 -10.99
CA ALA A 599 29.70 -6.19 -12.15
C ALA A 599 30.77 -6.41 -13.21
N SER A 600 30.38 -6.82 -14.44
CA SER A 600 31.31 -7.08 -15.54
C SER A 600 30.91 -6.33 -16.82
N HIS A 601 31.90 -5.88 -17.58
CA HIS A 601 31.71 -5.38 -18.93
C HIS A 601 31.73 -6.54 -19.93
N ILE A 602 30.65 -6.62 -20.73
CA ILE A 602 30.60 -7.51 -21.88
C ILE A 602 30.46 -6.69 -23.17
N CYS A 603 30.85 -7.30 -24.32
CA CYS A 603 30.58 -6.67 -25.61
C CYS A 603 29.09 -6.42 -25.80
N GLY A 604 28.69 -5.14 -25.72
CA GLY A 604 27.29 -4.71 -25.87
C GLY A 604 26.62 -4.12 -24.64
N GLY A 605 27.31 -4.05 -23.48
CA GLY A 605 26.76 -3.40 -22.30
C GLY A 605 27.41 -3.82 -20.98
N PHE A 606 26.73 -3.44 -19.93
CA PHE A 606 27.08 -3.70 -18.56
C PHE A 606 26.12 -4.76 -17.98
N VAL A 607 26.69 -5.79 -17.37
CA VAL A 607 25.93 -6.84 -16.67
C VAL A 607 26.27 -6.79 -15.20
N THR A 608 25.23 -6.64 -14.37
CA THR A 608 25.31 -6.84 -12.93
C THR A 608 24.94 -8.28 -12.59
N ASP A 609 25.70 -8.92 -11.74
CA ASP A 609 25.43 -10.23 -11.16
C ASP A 609 25.47 -10.13 -9.64
N GLY A 610 25.13 -11.19 -8.92
CA GLY A 610 25.13 -11.22 -7.47
C GLY A 610 23.71 -11.37 -6.89
N TRP A 611 23.65 -11.85 -5.64
CA TRP A 611 22.37 -12.18 -5.01
C TRP A 611 21.44 -10.98 -4.82
N TYR A 612 21.97 -9.74 -4.72
CA TYR A 612 21.11 -8.56 -4.58
C TYR A 612 20.30 -8.29 -5.86
N ALA A 613 20.93 -8.44 -7.03
CA ALA A 613 20.19 -8.33 -8.31
C ALA A 613 19.15 -9.47 -8.46
N ASP A 614 19.40 -10.64 -7.86
CA ASP A 614 18.49 -11.78 -7.87
C ASP A 614 17.31 -11.63 -6.89
N LEU A 615 17.36 -10.67 -5.97
CA LEU A 615 16.22 -10.27 -5.11
C LEU A 615 15.18 -9.40 -5.85
N PHE A 616 15.31 -9.21 -7.16
CA PHE A 616 14.31 -8.56 -7.98
C PHE A 616 13.59 -9.61 -8.83
N PHE A 617 12.27 -9.62 -8.77
CA PHE A 617 11.43 -10.53 -9.58
C PHE A 617 11.67 -10.33 -11.08
N ASP A 618 11.78 -9.06 -11.49
CA ASP A 618 12.28 -8.65 -12.79
C ASP A 618 13.63 -7.94 -12.58
N ARG A 619 14.73 -8.58 -12.98
CA ARG A 619 16.09 -8.06 -12.81
C ARG A 619 16.28 -6.67 -13.41
N ASP A 620 15.58 -6.34 -14.49
CA ASP A 620 15.69 -5.04 -15.13
C ASP A 620 15.23 -3.91 -14.19
N THR A 621 14.31 -4.19 -13.26
CA THR A 621 13.85 -3.22 -12.26
C THR A 621 14.86 -2.92 -11.15
N SER A 622 15.90 -3.72 -11.00
CA SER A 622 16.99 -3.49 -10.04
C SER A 622 17.76 -2.19 -10.32
N THR A 623 17.77 -1.76 -11.58
CA THR A 623 18.45 -0.53 -12.03
C THR A 623 17.54 0.69 -12.09
N GLU A 624 16.24 0.56 -11.79
CA GLU A 624 15.28 1.65 -11.86
C GLU A 624 15.36 2.61 -10.66
N PHE A 625 15.30 3.92 -10.96
CA PHE A 625 15.07 4.95 -9.95
C PHE A 625 13.64 5.47 -10.07
N LYS A 626 12.84 5.22 -9.04
CA LYS A 626 11.43 5.65 -8.99
C LYS A 626 11.15 6.30 -7.64
N PRO A 627 11.15 7.65 -7.52
CA PRO A 627 10.76 8.31 -6.26
C PRO A 627 9.29 8.02 -5.97
N THR A 628 9.01 7.72 -4.71
CA THR A 628 7.66 7.34 -4.26
C THR A 628 6.99 8.51 -3.58
N ILE A 629 5.73 8.77 -3.95
CA ILE A 629 4.79 9.62 -3.22
C ILE A 629 3.57 8.77 -2.94
N ALA A 630 3.19 8.67 -1.68
CA ALA A 630 1.96 8.00 -1.27
C ALA A 630 1.00 8.99 -0.62
N ASP A 631 -0.24 9.01 -1.10
CA ASP A 631 -1.36 9.62 -0.42
C ASP A 631 -1.77 8.71 0.73
N VAL A 632 -1.70 9.20 1.94
CA VAL A 632 -2.01 8.41 3.14
C VAL A 632 -3.36 8.78 3.75
N HIS A 633 -3.83 10.00 3.54
CA HIS A 633 -5.13 10.47 4.03
C HIS A 633 -5.58 11.74 3.30
N THR A 634 -6.90 11.89 3.07
CA THR A 634 -7.48 13.09 2.44
C THR A 634 -8.71 13.56 3.21
N ASP A 635 -8.79 14.86 3.53
CA ASP A 635 -9.96 15.52 4.08
C ASP A 635 -10.21 16.87 3.42
N ARG A 636 -11.44 17.13 2.97
CA ARG A 636 -11.95 18.42 2.44
C ARG A 636 -11.00 19.14 1.47
N GLY A 637 -10.28 18.40 0.64
CA GLY A 637 -9.32 18.94 -0.32
C GLY A 637 -7.91 19.14 0.21
N ALA A 638 -7.64 18.85 1.50
CA ALA A 638 -6.31 18.69 2.05
C ALA A 638 -5.87 17.22 1.99
N CYS A 639 -4.61 16.98 1.73
CA CYS A 639 -4.05 15.64 1.62
C CYS A 639 -2.79 15.52 2.47
N SER A 640 -2.72 14.48 3.29
CA SER A 640 -1.49 14.09 3.97
C SER A 640 -0.72 13.15 3.06
N MET A 641 0.48 13.56 2.65
CA MET A 641 1.33 12.79 1.75
C MET A 641 2.70 12.55 2.37
N TRP A 642 3.24 11.36 2.12
CA TRP A 642 4.64 11.08 2.35
C TRP A 642 5.38 10.98 1.02
N ARG A 643 6.56 11.62 0.94
CA ARG A 643 7.38 11.67 -0.28
C ARG A 643 8.79 11.15 0.01
N ARG A 644 9.21 10.11 -0.71
CA ARG A 644 10.61 9.71 -0.83
C ARG A 644 11.21 10.37 -2.07
N GLY A 645 12.15 11.25 -1.91
CA GLY A 645 12.84 11.95 -3.00
C GLY A 645 14.36 11.86 -2.87
N ARG A 646 15.08 12.42 -3.86
CA ARG A 646 16.56 12.47 -3.89
C ARG A 646 17.20 13.22 -2.70
N ARG A 647 16.41 13.87 -1.85
CA ARG A 647 16.87 14.54 -0.63
C ARG A 647 15.96 14.10 0.50
N GLY A 648 16.54 13.41 1.47
CA GLY A 648 15.81 12.99 2.66
C GLY A 648 15.51 14.15 3.58
N SER A 649 14.53 14.96 3.22
CA SER A 649 13.90 15.87 4.19
C SER A 649 12.53 15.32 4.50
N CYS A 650 12.39 14.68 5.66
CA CYS A 650 11.10 14.54 6.31
C CYS A 650 10.73 15.89 6.90
N THR A 651 9.68 16.52 6.42
CA THR A 651 8.97 17.59 7.11
C THR A 651 7.66 17.04 7.61
#